data_87b7547e04d68c7f4ec28311dc34f3f9
#
_entry.id   87b7547e04d68c7f4ec28311dc34f3f9
#
_cell.length_a   1.000
_cell.length_b   1.000
_cell.length_c   1.000
_cell.angle_alpha   90.00
_cell.angle_beta   90.00
_cell.angle_gamma   90.00
#
_symmetry.space_group_name_H-M   'P 1'
#
loop_
_entity.id
_entity.type
_entity.pdbx_description
1 polymer ?
#
loop_
_entity_poly.entity_id
_entity_poly.type
_entity_poly.pdbx_seq_one_letter_code
_entity_poly.pdbx_strand_id
1 'polypeptide(L)'
;KRPEGLLKNRIAAMRGGLVTDRDWLNRPSACAVLGMTPAMWGSSILFRSYGAPRRARPRLAGLLALDSVMVLDEAHLNRQLLVTARRAADLARPSADKLHVPGLDVVAVSATPPEADERGLRILREDLAEDEELAQRLLAPKDAIYVPVDAWPANGRPTKHYLDALVEQVVGAATRVRQAEQPGCRTVGCVVNRVETAVKVAERLRKDGLECRLWVGRMRPWDLQQLRAQEPGLFTVEGQPGVDVLVATQTVEVGIDLDLAAMVTELASGSALAQRVGRVNRRGLRGAGEVIVVGPPEDNPITRDLLPYAAEDLTAARDWIVGRSEEDGGLGALRLSEVPSPSDKPRRILWQRPEPWNVSLWAKTSMDLFVEPELELWLQDDLSPDDSGAGVVLREIGDLPDRNAVETLIAAVPPQDTEVYPANVRTLRQIVSTLPENIMESAFLWRRDQLVDEWPSSEAEDSAASIQPGDILVVSVKAPVLNQSVVSADGASGGLCVPPPELEGIAEIIGDPDRLGELSELDSEDLEERFPGSIVECSFGPLGAPVWLVRREIPKPDDEADERSAWTRSGKVTLDAHATAVADRSTALTRSAGITGAAEHGVREAALWHDVGKEDERFQKVLGYRGGPLLAKSGRRSPRAAKRAWADSGIPPGWRHELASAAAFWEAAQEGSRDQDLRDLVVRLVGTSHGLGRPTFNHDARAAGPGHMEALRELVDEGEWEAVIARTDRRWGPWGTAYLEALLRAADCSISSEGK
;
A
#
# COMPACT_ATOMS: atom_id res chain seq x y z
N LYS A 1 -24.06 21.52 10.31
CA LYS A 1 -24.73 20.29 9.80
C LYS A 1 -23.93 19.82 8.58
N ARG A 2 -23.13 18.77 8.75
CA ARG A 2 -22.39 18.14 7.65
C ARG A 2 -23.39 17.49 6.70
N PRO A 3 -23.25 17.63 5.39
CA PRO A 3 -24.08 16.90 4.44
C PRO A 3 -23.65 15.43 4.45
N GLU A 4 -24.31 14.61 5.24
CA GLU A 4 -23.99 13.18 5.46
C GLU A 4 -24.07 12.30 4.19
N GLY A 5 -24.56 12.81 3.07
CA GLY A 5 -24.74 12.04 1.84
C GLY A 5 -23.64 12.17 0.79
N LEU A 6 -22.80 13.22 0.85
CA LEU A 6 -21.86 13.59 -0.24
C LEU A 6 -20.45 13.01 -0.08
N LEU A 7 -20.05 12.54 1.10
CA LEU A 7 -18.68 12.12 1.40
C LEU A 7 -18.47 10.60 1.43
N LYS A 8 -19.52 9.78 1.62
CA LYS A 8 -19.36 8.32 1.77
C LYS A 8 -18.73 7.60 0.56
N ASN A 9 -18.85 8.16 -0.64
CA ASN A 9 -18.32 7.55 -1.88
C ASN A 9 -17.03 8.20 -2.39
N ARG A 10 -16.31 8.97 -1.54
CA ARG A 10 -15.15 9.77 -1.95
C ARG A 10 -13.92 9.58 -1.07
N ILE A 11 -13.93 8.61 -0.20
CA ILE A 11 -12.80 8.29 0.67
C ILE A 11 -12.23 6.95 0.20
N ALA A 12 -10.99 6.95 -0.30
CA ALA A 12 -10.26 5.74 -0.65
C ALA A 12 -9.07 5.55 0.29
N ALA A 13 -8.85 4.31 0.73
CA ALA A 13 -7.69 3.94 1.53
C ALA A 13 -6.71 3.12 0.68
N MET A 14 -5.46 3.59 0.62
CA MET A 14 -4.36 2.92 -0.07
C MET A 14 -3.29 2.56 0.97
N ARG A 15 -3.32 1.33 1.44
CA ARG A 15 -2.35 0.79 2.40
C ARG A 15 -1.65 -0.40 1.76
N GLY A 16 -0.39 -0.67 2.11
CA GLY A 16 0.44 -1.70 1.51
C GLY A 16 -0.33 -2.97 1.12
N GLY A 17 -0.35 -3.30 -0.17
CA GLY A 17 -1.09 -4.42 -0.75
C GLY A 17 -2.63 -4.28 -0.86
N LEU A 18 -3.26 -3.36 -0.14
CA LEU A 18 -4.71 -3.17 -0.11
C LEU A 18 -5.08 -1.83 -0.77
N VAL A 19 -5.32 -1.85 -2.06
CA VAL A 19 -6.00 -0.75 -2.77
C VAL A 19 -7.49 -1.10 -2.82
N THR A 20 -8.27 -0.56 -1.91
CA THR A 20 -9.68 -0.92 -1.73
C THR A 20 -10.64 -0.24 -2.72
N ASP A 21 -10.23 0.88 -3.30
CA ASP A 21 -11.06 1.61 -4.29
C ASP A 21 -10.17 2.37 -5.29
N ARG A 22 -10.38 2.11 -6.58
CA ARG A 22 -9.73 2.81 -7.70
C ARG A 22 -10.68 3.69 -8.50
N ASP A 23 -11.93 3.79 -8.12
CA ASP A 23 -12.95 4.56 -8.83
C ASP A 23 -12.57 6.05 -8.97
N TRP A 24 -11.81 6.58 -8.01
CA TRP A 24 -11.31 7.95 -8.06
C TRP A 24 -10.40 8.23 -9.28
N LEU A 25 -9.64 7.22 -9.76
CA LEU A 25 -8.81 7.34 -10.97
C LEU A 25 -9.64 7.58 -12.22
N ASN A 26 -10.87 7.07 -12.25
CA ASN A 26 -11.79 7.20 -13.38
C ASN A 26 -12.71 8.41 -13.24
N ARG A 27 -12.61 9.15 -12.12
CA ARG A 27 -13.41 10.36 -11.83
C ARG A 27 -12.52 11.52 -11.36
N PRO A 28 -11.50 11.93 -12.13
CA PRO A 28 -10.52 12.94 -11.71
C PRO A 28 -11.11 14.32 -11.42
N SER A 29 -12.32 14.62 -11.91
CA SER A 29 -13.04 15.86 -11.61
C SER A 29 -13.82 15.84 -10.30
N ALA A 30 -13.87 14.69 -9.60
CA ALA A 30 -14.54 14.57 -8.32
C ALA A 30 -13.55 14.79 -7.17
N CYS A 31 -13.90 15.62 -6.18
CA CYS A 31 -13.10 15.72 -4.96
C CYS A 31 -13.01 14.36 -4.28
N ALA A 32 -11.81 13.88 -4.00
CA ALA A 32 -11.55 12.64 -3.30
C ALA A 32 -10.61 12.87 -2.11
N VAL A 33 -10.79 12.12 -1.04
CA VAL A 33 -9.86 12.07 0.10
C VAL A 33 -9.17 10.72 0.05
N LEU A 34 -7.86 10.73 -0.12
CA LEU A 34 -7.03 9.52 -0.23
C LEU A 34 -6.23 9.33 1.06
N GLY A 35 -6.54 8.30 1.83
CA GLY A 35 -5.72 7.86 2.96
C GLY A 35 -4.57 6.98 2.44
N MET A 36 -3.34 7.50 2.45
CA MET A 36 -2.16 6.80 1.93
C MET A 36 -1.07 6.68 3.00
N THR A 37 -0.31 5.60 2.96
CA THR A 37 0.93 5.54 3.74
C THR A 37 2.01 6.43 3.11
N PRO A 38 3.00 6.93 3.91
CA PRO A 38 4.11 7.74 3.40
C PRO A 38 4.82 7.12 2.19
N ALA A 39 5.13 5.83 2.26
CA ALA A 39 5.79 5.10 1.17
C ALA A 39 4.91 4.97 -0.09
N MET A 40 3.60 4.73 0.07
CA MET A 40 2.65 4.65 -1.05
C MET A 40 2.52 6.00 -1.76
N TRP A 41 2.33 7.08 -1.01
CA TRP A 41 2.23 8.40 -1.61
C TRP A 41 3.53 8.82 -2.28
N GLY A 42 4.66 8.68 -1.56
CA GLY A 42 5.97 9.08 -2.06
C GLY A 42 6.40 8.31 -3.31
N SER A 43 6.23 6.98 -3.33
CA SER A 43 6.53 6.20 -4.52
C SER A 43 5.61 6.54 -5.70
N SER A 44 4.33 6.85 -5.41
CA SER A 44 3.35 7.19 -6.47
C SER A 44 3.67 8.53 -7.13
N ILE A 45 3.97 9.58 -6.37
CA ILE A 45 4.31 10.88 -6.95
C ILE A 45 5.62 10.85 -7.73
N LEU A 46 6.53 9.93 -7.38
CA LEU A 46 7.80 9.69 -8.07
C LEU A 46 7.71 8.65 -9.20
N PHE A 47 6.53 8.38 -9.74
CA PHE A 47 6.27 7.45 -10.85
C PHE A 47 6.65 5.98 -10.59
N ARG A 48 6.82 5.57 -9.33
CA ARG A 48 7.25 4.19 -8.99
C ARG A 48 6.22 3.38 -8.22
N SER A 49 5.18 3.99 -7.77
CA SER A 49 4.03 3.44 -7.03
C SER A 49 4.13 1.97 -6.63
N TYR A 50 4.41 1.71 -5.36
CA TYR A 50 4.45 0.35 -4.82
C TYR A 50 3.06 -0.31 -4.93
N GLY A 51 3.02 -1.54 -5.46
CA GLY A 51 1.77 -2.28 -5.64
C GLY A 51 0.85 -1.81 -6.79
N ALA A 52 1.27 -0.81 -7.59
CA ALA A 52 0.55 -0.43 -8.80
C ALA A 52 1.26 -0.96 -10.05
N PRO A 53 0.50 -1.49 -11.03
CA PRO A 53 1.09 -1.92 -12.29
C PRO A 53 1.74 -0.74 -13.01
N ARG A 54 2.79 -1.02 -13.79
CA ARG A 54 3.59 0.02 -14.49
C ARG A 54 2.73 1.00 -15.28
N ARG A 55 1.66 0.52 -15.89
CA ARG A 55 0.72 1.33 -16.69
C ARG A 55 -0.09 2.35 -15.88
N ALA A 56 -0.36 2.06 -14.62
CA ALA A 56 -1.09 2.96 -13.73
C ALA A 56 -0.18 4.05 -13.12
N ARG A 57 1.13 3.85 -13.09
CA ARG A 57 2.11 4.73 -12.42
C ARG A 57 2.04 6.18 -12.92
N PRO A 58 2.01 6.47 -14.25
CA PRO A 58 1.90 7.85 -14.73
C PRO A 58 0.62 8.55 -14.25
N ARG A 59 -0.52 7.87 -14.33
CA ARG A 59 -1.82 8.42 -13.91
C ARG A 59 -1.82 8.83 -12.45
N LEU A 60 -1.30 7.94 -11.58
CA LEU A 60 -1.14 8.23 -10.16
C LEU A 60 -0.25 9.45 -9.92
N ALA A 61 0.92 9.48 -10.56
CA ALA A 61 1.86 10.60 -10.41
C ALA A 61 1.25 11.93 -10.87
N GLY A 62 0.58 11.95 -12.01
CA GLY A 62 -0.05 13.17 -12.55
C GLY A 62 -1.15 13.70 -11.64
N LEU A 63 -2.07 12.84 -11.18
CA LEU A 63 -3.20 13.22 -10.33
C LEU A 63 -2.77 13.64 -8.92
N LEU A 64 -1.65 13.11 -8.39
CA LEU A 64 -1.12 13.50 -7.08
C LEU A 64 -0.29 14.79 -7.13
N ALA A 65 0.25 15.15 -8.28
CA ALA A 65 1.11 16.33 -8.43
C ALA A 65 0.36 17.60 -8.83
N LEU A 66 -0.84 17.48 -9.39
CA LEU A 66 -1.64 18.60 -9.88
C LEU A 66 -3.05 18.54 -9.32
N ASP A 67 -3.63 19.71 -9.04
CA ASP A 67 -4.98 19.88 -8.46
C ASP A 67 -5.18 19.04 -7.19
N SER A 68 -4.18 19.08 -6.31
CA SER A 68 -4.15 18.25 -5.12
C SER A 68 -3.54 18.96 -3.89
N VAL A 69 -3.93 18.49 -2.71
CA VAL A 69 -3.35 18.91 -1.43
C VAL A 69 -2.88 17.66 -0.70
N MET A 70 -1.61 17.62 -0.34
CA MET A 70 -1.05 16.61 0.58
C MET A 70 -1.12 17.15 2.00
N VAL A 71 -1.81 16.44 2.88
CA VAL A 71 -1.75 16.68 4.33
C VAL A 71 -0.87 15.58 4.92
N LEU A 72 0.33 15.94 5.36
CA LEU A 72 1.26 15.02 6.03
C LEU A 72 1.05 15.11 7.53
N ASP A 73 0.38 14.12 8.07
CA ASP A 73 0.20 13.97 9.52
C ASP A 73 1.49 13.44 10.16
N GLU A 74 1.75 13.87 11.40
CA GLU A 74 2.98 13.59 12.14
C GLU A 74 4.26 13.85 11.29
N ALA A 75 4.30 15.03 10.66
CA ALA A 75 5.36 15.39 9.73
C ALA A 75 6.79 15.31 10.34
N HIS A 76 6.92 15.40 11.65
CA HIS A 76 8.19 15.25 12.37
C HIS A 76 8.80 13.83 12.28
N LEU A 77 7.96 12.81 12.03
CA LEU A 77 8.38 11.42 11.80
C LEU A 77 8.67 11.11 10.33
N ASN A 78 8.41 12.06 9.42
CA ASN A 78 8.53 11.87 7.98
C ASN A 78 9.22 13.07 7.32
N ARG A 79 10.34 13.52 7.91
CA ARG A 79 11.06 14.73 7.47
C ARG A 79 11.60 14.61 6.05
N GLN A 80 12.14 13.43 5.71
CA GLN A 80 12.63 13.17 4.34
C GLN A 80 11.48 13.22 3.33
N LEU A 81 10.34 12.62 3.64
CA LEU A 81 9.19 12.68 2.75
C LEU A 81 8.69 14.12 2.58
N LEU A 82 8.68 14.92 3.65
CA LEU A 82 8.29 16.33 3.58
C LEU A 82 9.20 17.14 2.64
N VAL A 83 10.51 16.91 2.70
CA VAL A 83 11.49 17.53 1.78
C VAL A 83 11.21 17.11 0.34
N THR A 84 10.97 15.83 0.11
CA THR A 84 10.65 15.28 -1.21
C THR A 84 9.31 15.82 -1.74
N ALA A 85 8.28 15.88 -0.91
CA ALA A 85 6.95 16.40 -1.29
C ALA A 85 7.01 17.87 -1.70
N ARG A 86 7.65 18.71 -0.90
CA ARG A 86 7.85 20.13 -1.23
C ARG A 86 8.63 20.32 -2.53
N ARG A 87 9.69 19.53 -2.72
CA ARG A 87 10.49 19.60 -3.94
C ARG A 87 9.72 19.10 -5.16
N ALA A 88 8.92 18.05 -5.03
CA ALA A 88 8.04 17.58 -6.11
C ALA A 88 7.01 18.65 -6.50
N ALA A 89 6.41 19.33 -5.50
CA ALA A 89 5.50 20.45 -5.73
C ALA A 89 6.19 21.60 -6.51
N ASP A 90 7.41 21.98 -6.11
CA ASP A 90 8.19 23.01 -6.80
C ASP A 90 8.48 22.62 -8.25
N LEU A 91 8.89 21.38 -8.49
CA LEU A 91 9.21 20.87 -9.81
C LEU A 91 7.98 20.70 -10.71
N ALA A 92 6.81 20.43 -10.13
CA ALA A 92 5.54 20.29 -10.86
C ALA A 92 4.86 21.63 -11.13
N ARG A 93 5.16 22.69 -10.37
CA ARG A 93 4.52 24.02 -10.49
C ARG A 93 4.54 24.59 -11.90
N PRO A 94 5.66 24.56 -12.66
CA PRO A 94 5.64 25.04 -14.04
C PRO A 94 4.65 24.30 -14.95
N SER A 95 4.35 23.05 -14.65
CA SER A 95 3.32 22.25 -15.36
C SER A 95 1.92 22.73 -15.00
N ALA A 96 1.66 22.95 -13.72
CA ALA A 96 0.39 23.49 -13.21
C ALA A 96 0.09 24.87 -13.84
N ASP A 97 1.07 25.76 -13.83
CA ASP A 97 0.94 27.11 -14.40
C ASP A 97 0.61 27.08 -15.91
N LYS A 98 1.27 26.19 -16.66
CA LYS A 98 1.01 26.04 -18.11
C LYS A 98 -0.35 25.43 -18.43
N LEU A 99 -0.84 24.57 -17.55
CA LEU A 99 -2.17 23.94 -17.68
C LEU A 99 -3.28 24.77 -17.05
N HIS A 100 -2.96 25.86 -16.35
CA HIS A 100 -3.90 26.70 -15.59
C HIS A 100 -4.69 25.92 -14.53
N VAL A 101 -4.04 24.93 -13.90
CA VAL A 101 -4.61 24.13 -12.81
C VAL A 101 -3.88 24.45 -11.51
N PRO A 102 -4.51 24.22 -10.33
CA PRO A 102 -3.78 24.28 -9.07
C PRO A 102 -2.59 23.30 -9.06
N GLY A 103 -1.48 23.71 -8.44
CA GLY A 103 -0.37 22.81 -8.18
C GLY A 103 -0.64 21.91 -6.98
N LEU A 104 0.35 21.12 -6.60
CA LEU A 104 0.37 20.41 -5.33
C LEU A 104 0.66 21.39 -4.20
N ASP A 105 -0.23 21.46 -3.22
CA ASP A 105 0.02 22.12 -1.94
C ASP A 105 0.41 21.07 -0.89
N VAL A 106 1.42 21.39 -0.07
CA VAL A 106 1.93 20.50 0.97
C VAL A 106 1.73 21.11 2.33
N VAL A 107 0.85 20.52 3.13
CA VAL A 107 0.53 20.92 4.49
C VAL A 107 1.14 19.92 5.46
N ALA A 108 2.01 20.39 6.35
CA ALA A 108 2.59 19.58 7.41
C ALA A 108 1.78 19.78 8.70
N VAL A 109 1.34 18.68 9.31
CA VAL A 109 0.68 18.67 10.61
C VAL A 109 1.58 17.93 11.61
N SER A 110 1.84 18.52 12.77
CA SER A 110 2.68 17.91 13.80
C SER A 110 2.31 18.43 15.17
N ALA A 111 2.28 17.54 16.15
CA ALA A 111 2.15 17.92 17.56
C ALA A 111 3.43 18.62 18.09
N THR A 112 4.59 18.38 17.45
CA THR A 112 5.89 18.96 17.78
C THR A 112 6.48 19.64 16.55
N PRO A 113 6.04 20.86 16.18
CA PRO A 113 6.54 21.55 15.02
C PRO A 113 8.04 21.89 15.21
N PRO A 114 8.89 21.68 14.18
CA PRO A 114 10.35 21.83 14.31
C PRO A 114 10.82 23.27 14.54
N GLU A 115 10.09 24.29 14.16
CA GLU A 115 10.32 25.72 14.45
C GLU A 115 9.03 26.49 14.20
N ALA A 116 8.93 27.68 14.82
CA ALA A 116 7.75 28.54 14.66
C ALA A 116 7.67 29.07 13.23
N ASP A 117 6.97 28.37 12.35
CA ASP A 117 6.49 28.97 11.10
C ASP A 117 5.42 30.01 11.47
N GLU A 118 5.67 31.29 11.21
CA GLU A 118 4.71 32.39 11.43
C GLU A 118 3.40 32.21 10.68
N ARG A 119 3.37 31.32 9.68
CA ARG A 119 2.17 30.96 8.90
C ARG A 119 1.43 29.75 9.47
N GLY A 120 1.98 29.10 10.50
CA GLY A 120 1.39 27.91 11.11
C GLY A 120 0.08 28.23 11.83
N LEU A 121 -0.97 27.45 11.58
CA LEU A 121 -2.18 27.50 12.38
C LEU A 121 -1.91 26.81 13.72
N ARG A 122 -2.29 27.46 14.82
CA ARG A 122 -2.16 26.95 16.18
C ARG A 122 -3.46 27.17 16.93
N ILE A 123 -3.75 26.31 17.87
CA ILE A 123 -4.86 26.52 18.82
C ILE A 123 -4.39 27.58 19.83
N LEU A 124 -5.17 28.63 19.97
CA LEU A 124 -4.95 29.72 20.91
C LEU A 124 -5.79 29.51 22.17
N ARG A 125 -5.44 30.21 23.25
CA ARG A 125 -6.21 30.13 24.49
C ARG A 125 -7.63 30.68 24.33
N GLU A 126 -7.83 31.64 23.43
CA GLU A 126 -9.14 32.20 23.10
C GLU A 126 -10.05 31.12 22.47
N ASP A 127 -9.53 30.24 21.64
CA ASP A 127 -10.30 29.14 21.02
C ASP A 127 -10.88 28.19 22.07
N LEU A 128 -10.20 28.02 23.21
CA LEU A 128 -10.72 27.22 24.33
C LEU A 128 -11.94 27.83 25.04
N ALA A 129 -12.12 29.15 24.94
CA ALA A 129 -13.28 29.81 25.49
C ALA A 129 -14.50 29.70 24.57
N GLU A 130 -14.27 29.45 23.26
CA GLU A 130 -15.34 29.39 22.27
C GLU A 130 -15.77 27.93 21.97
N ASP A 131 -14.91 26.92 22.26
CA ASP A 131 -15.20 25.52 22.01
C ASP A 131 -15.00 24.66 23.27
N GLU A 132 -16.13 24.30 23.89
CA GLU A 132 -16.19 23.51 25.14
C GLU A 132 -15.59 22.10 24.98
N GLU A 133 -15.78 21.43 23.83
CA GLU A 133 -15.22 20.11 23.56
C GLU A 133 -13.69 20.17 23.38
N LEU A 134 -13.21 21.20 22.70
CA LEU A 134 -11.78 21.46 22.55
C LEU A 134 -11.14 21.76 23.91
N ALA A 135 -11.75 22.61 24.71
CA ALA A 135 -11.29 22.93 26.07
C ALA A 135 -11.24 21.68 26.95
N GLN A 136 -12.29 20.87 26.96
CA GLN A 136 -12.35 19.63 27.73
C GLN A 136 -11.19 18.68 27.37
N ARG A 137 -10.87 18.55 26.10
CA ARG A 137 -9.79 17.67 25.61
C ARG A 137 -8.41 18.20 25.94
N LEU A 138 -8.15 19.48 25.77
CA LEU A 138 -6.82 20.07 25.93
C LEU A 138 -6.47 20.40 27.37
N LEU A 139 -7.47 20.71 28.21
CA LEU A 139 -7.27 20.99 29.63
C LEU A 139 -7.31 19.71 30.50
N ALA A 140 -7.64 18.55 29.92
CA ALA A 140 -7.69 17.29 30.67
C ALA A 140 -6.34 16.98 31.34
N PRO A 141 -6.29 16.84 32.67
CA PRO A 141 -5.05 16.54 33.36
C PRO A 141 -4.58 15.11 33.07
N LYS A 142 -3.27 14.93 32.98
CA LYS A 142 -2.63 13.62 32.86
C LYS A 142 -1.42 13.60 33.76
N ASP A 143 -1.45 12.69 34.71
CA ASP A 143 -0.41 12.56 35.72
C ASP A 143 0.69 11.62 35.24
N ALA A 144 1.93 12.04 35.41
CA ALA A 144 3.11 11.21 35.13
C ALA A 144 3.51 10.49 36.41
N ILE A 145 3.80 9.20 36.31
CA ILE A 145 4.41 8.40 37.36
C ILE A 145 5.63 7.71 36.78
N TYR A 146 6.82 8.05 37.26
CA TYR A 146 8.03 7.35 36.88
C TYR A 146 8.29 6.22 37.87
N VAL A 147 8.47 5.00 37.34
CA VAL A 147 8.76 3.79 38.13
C VAL A 147 10.16 3.29 37.77
N PRO A 148 11.16 3.53 38.62
CA PRO A 148 12.50 2.99 38.43
C PRO A 148 12.54 1.48 38.67
N VAL A 149 13.15 0.73 37.74
CA VAL A 149 13.31 -0.73 37.85
C VAL A 149 14.78 -1.10 37.64
N ASP A 150 15.44 -1.62 38.69
CA ASP A 150 16.84 -2.04 38.65
C ASP A 150 17.10 -3.11 37.58
N ALA A 151 16.12 -3.96 37.33
CA ALA A 151 16.19 -5.03 36.33
C ALA A 151 15.92 -4.55 34.88
N TRP A 152 15.98 -3.25 34.65
CA TRP A 152 15.82 -2.67 33.28
C TRP A 152 16.74 -3.37 32.27
N PRO A 153 16.23 -3.84 31.13
CA PRO A 153 17.00 -4.65 30.18
C PRO A 153 17.95 -3.81 29.35
N ALA A 154 19.11 -3.45 29.91
CA ALA A 154 20.16 -2.66 29.26
C ALA A 154 20.68 -3.26 27.92
N ASN A 155 20.43 -4.55 27.64
CA ASN A 155 20.71 -5.23 26.38
C ASN A 155 19.45 -5.40 25.50
N GLY A 156 18.33 -4.85 25.94
CA GLY A 156 17.04 -4.92 25.27
C GLY A 156 16.31 -6.28 25.36
N ARG A 157 16.86 -7.30 26.04
CA ARG A 157 16.18 -8.57 26.27
C ARG A 157 15.49 -8.57 27.64
N PRO A 158 14.15 -8.76 27.70
CA PRO A 158 13.42 -8.71 28.96
C PRO A 158 13.80 -9.87 29.87
N THR A 159 14.24 -9.57 31.10
CA THR A 159 14.48 -10.54 32.14
C THR A 159 13.16 -10.91 32.83
N LYS A 160 13.14 -12.03 33.58
CA LYS A 160 11.96 -12.43 34.36
C LYS A 160 11.57 -11.32 35.34
N HIS A 161 12.52 -10.78 36.11
CA HIS A 161 12.27 -9.76 37.13
C HIS A 161 11.75 -8.44 36.52
N TYR A 162 12.26 -8.06 35.35
CA TYR A 162 11.73 -6.90 34.64
C TYR A 162 10.28 -7.10 34.20
N LEU A 163 9.98 -8.28 33.65
CA LEU A 163 8.61 -8.60 33.23
C LEU A 163 7.65 -8.68 34.41
N ASP A 164 8.11 -9.20 35.57
CA ASP A 164 7.31 -9.25 36.79
C ASP A 164 6.97 -7.82 37.26
N ALA A 165 7.95 -6.93 37.32
CA ALA A 165 7.75 -5.53 37.69
C ALA A 165 6.79 -4.80 36.72
N LEU A 166 6.94 -5.00 35.40
CA LEU A 166 6.06 -4.36 34.40
C LEU A 166 4.62 -4.89 34.53
N VAL A 167 4.43 -6.19 34.66
CA VAL A 167 3.10 -6.80 34.84
C VAL A 167 2.43 -6.31 36.13
N GLU A 168 3.18 -6.19 37.24
CA GLU A 168 2.67 -5.63 38.52
C GLU A 168 2.08 -4.22 38.30
N GLN A 169 2.77 -3.34 37.57
CA GLN A 169 2.27 -2.00 37.27
C GLN A 169 0.97 -2.05 36.43
N VAL A 170 0.91 -2.94 35.45
CA VAL A 170 -0.29 -3.09 34.59
C VAL A 170 -1.47 -3.63 35.37
N VAL A 171 -1.27 -4.68 36.21
CA VAL A 171 -2.32 -5.24 37.07
C VAL A 171 -2.82 -4.20 38.09
N GLY A 172 -1.89 -3.43 38.67
CA GLY A 172 -2.22 -2.32 39.58
C GLY A 172 -3.09 -1.26 38.91
N ALA A 173 -2.69 -0.79 37.72
CA ALA A 173 -3.44 0.18 36.93
C ALA A 173 -4.84 -0.36 36.55
N ALA A 174 -4.92 -1.61 36.04
CA ALA A 174 -6.19 -2.23 35.68
C ALA A 174 -7.13 -2.37 36.88
N THR A 175 -6.59 -2.69 38.07
CA THR A 175 -7.35 -2.78 39.30
C THR A 175 -7.93 -1.42 39.72
N ARG A 176 -7.11 -0.36 39.68
CA ARG A 176 -7.57 1.01 39.94
C ARG A 176 -8.68 1.47 38.98
N VAL A 177 -8.50 1.21 37.68
CA VAL A 177 -9.50 1.53 36.66
C VAL A 177 -10.81 0.77 36.86
N ARG A 178 -10.74 -0.53 37.23
CA ARG A 178 -11.95 -1.33 37.55
C ARG A 178 -12.70 -0.80 38.78
N GLN A 179 -11.99 -0.33 39.80
CA GLN A 179 -12.56 0.21 41.03
C GLN A 179 -13.12 1.62 40.88
N ALA A 180 -12.58 2.38 39.95
CA ALA A 180 -13.03 3.75 39.67
C ALA A 180 -14.30 3.72 38.81
N GLU A 181 -15.40 4.28 39.32
CA GLU A 181 -16.63 4.48 38.54
C GLU A 181 -16.51 5.71 37.64
N GLN A 182 -15.58 5.66 36.68
CA GLN A 182 -15.36 6.76 35.74
C GLN A 182 -16.01 6.48 34.38
N PRO A 183 -16.49 7.51 33.66
CA PRO A 183 -17.07 7.36 32.33
C PRO A 183 -16.03 7.03 31.28
N GLY A 184 -16.47 6.45 30.17
CA GLY A 184 -15.66 6.18 28.98
C GLY A 184 -15.01 4.78 28.98
N CYS A 185 -14.01 4.62 28.15
CA CYS A 185 -13.27 3.36 27.97
C CYS A 185 -12.57 2.94 29.26
N ARG A 186 -12.60 1.64 29.60
CA ARG A 186 -11.96 1.07 30.79
C ARG A 186 -10.66 0.31 30.49
N THR A 187 -10.24 0.30 29.24
CA THR A 187 -9.03 -0.41 28.82
C THR A 187 -7.79 0.34 29.25
N VAL A 188 -6.85 -0.37 29.87
CA VAL A 188 -5.50 0.12 30.18
C VAL A 188 -4.57 -0.23 29.02
N GLY A 189 -3.80 0.74 28.54
CA GLY A 189 -2.73 0.50 27.58
C GLY A 189 -1.47 -0.01 28.24
N CYS A 190 -0.89 -1.10 27.74
CA CYS A 190 0.47 -1.51 28.05
C CYS A 190 1.34 -1.37 26.81
N VAL A 191 2.17 -0.32 26.74
CA VAL A 191 2.96 -0.03 25.54
C VAL A 191 4.43 -0.31 25.79
N VAL A 192 4.97 -1.27 25.04
CA VAL A 192 6.37 -1.69 25.15
C VAL A 192 7.13 -1.48 23.84
N ASN A 193 8.44 -1.44 23.92
CA ASN A 193 9.25 -1.08 22.75
C ASN A 193 9.55 -2.26 21.82
N ARG A 194 9.38 -3.50 22.28
CA ARG A 194 9.71 -4.71 21.53
C ARG A 194 8.55 -5.69 21.49
N VAL A 195 8.38 -6.31 20.33
CA VAL A 195 7.35 -7.33 20.10
C VAL A 195 7.51 -8.52 21.05
N GLU A 196 8.75 -8.97 21.30
CA GLU A 196 9.03 -10.06 22.25
C GLU A 196 8.53 -9.73 23.67
N THR A 197 8.76 -8.50 24.14
CA THR A 197 8.26 -8.04 25.44
C THR A 197 6.74 -8.02 25.46
N ALA A 198 6.11 -7.49 24.42
CA ALA A 198 4.65 -7.43 24.30
C ALA A 198 4.00 -8.81 24.39
N VAL A 199 4.53 -9.77 23.65
CA VAL A 199 4.05 -11.17 23.66
C VAL A 199 4.15 -11.79 25.05
N LYS A 200 5.31 -11.67 25.72
CA LYS A 200 5.53 -12.22 27.08
C LYS A 200 4.66 -11.56 28.13
N VAL A 201 4.45 -10.25 28.04
CA VAL A 201 3.55 -9.51 28.95
C VAL A 201 2.12 -9.96 28.75
N ALA A 202 1.63 -10.00 27.50
CA ALA A 202 0.28 -10.44 27.21
C ALA A 202 0.00 -11.87 27.69
N GLU A 203 0.97 -12.78 27.56
CA GLU A 203 0.86 -14.15 28.07
C GLU A 203 0.69 -14.19 29.59
N ARG A 204 1.49 -13.40 30.34
CA ARG A 204 1.41 -13.33 31.78
C ARG A 204 0.10 -12.72 32.28
N LEU A 205 -0.32 -11.60 31.69
CA LEU A 205 -1.58 -10.95 32.05
C LEU A 205 -2.78 -11.88 31.88
N ARG A 206 -2.80 -12.70 30.83
CA ARG A 206 -3.86 -13.71 30.63
C ARG A 206 -3.80 -14.82 31.66
N LYS A 207 -2.60 -15.26 32.06
CA LYS A 207 -2.43 -16.24 33.17
C LYS A 207 -2.91 -15.68 34.51
N ASP A 208 -2.79 -14.35 34.70
CA ASP A 208 -3.31 -13.65 35.88
C ASP A 208 -4.82 -13.34 35.80
N GLY A 209 -5.51 -13.82 34.75
CA GLY A 209 -6.96 -13.73 34.61
C GLY A 209 -7.46 -12.37 34.06
N LEU A 210 -6.61 -11.58 33.41
CA LEU A 210 -7.00 -10.36 32.76
C LEU A 210 -7.41 -10.62 31.29
N GLU A 211 -8.51 -10.01 30.86
CA GLU A 211 -8.90 -9.98 29.46
C GLU A 211 -7.97 -9.07 28.66
N CYS A 212 -6.97 -9.68 28.03
CA CYS A 212 -5.87 -8.99 27.38
C CYS A 212 -5.87 -9.22 25.87
N ARG A 213 -5.72 -8.14 25.11
CA ARG A 213 -5.52 -8.17 23.66
C ARG A 213 -4.12 -7.71 23.30
N LEU A 214 -3.53 -8.38 22.31
CA LEU A 214 -2.21 -8.05 21.77
C LEU A 214 -2.40 -7.35 20.41
N TRP A 215 -1.72 -6.22 20.24
CA TRP A 215 -1.68 -5.50 18.96
C TRP A 215 -0.27 -4.98 18.66
N VAL A 216 0.41 -5.68 17.76
CA VAL A 216 1.79 -5.37 17.35
C VAL A 216 1.93 -5.35 15.83
N GLY A 217 2.89 -4.61 15.31
CA GLY A 217 3.09 -4.42 13.87
C GLY A 217 3.47 -5.69 13.09
N ARG A 218 3.85 -6.77 13.79
CA ARG A 218 4.17 -8.07 13.19
C ARG A 218 3.00 -9.06 13.17
N MET A 219 1.80 -8.62 13.51
CA MET A 219 0.60 -9.42 13.29
C MET A 219 0.29 -9.53 11.81
N ARG A 220 -0.16 -10.69 11.39
CA ARG A 220 -0.65 -10.93 10.04
C ARG A 220 -1.86 -10.03 9.73
N PRO A 221 -1.96 -9.43 8.54
CA PRO A 221 -3.09 -8.54 8.19
C PRO A 221 -4.45 -9.19 8.37
N TRP A 222 -4.59 -10.48 8.05
CA TRP A 222 -5.82 -11.23 8.27
C TRP A 222 -6.21 -11.30 9.77
N ASP A 223 -5.26 -11.62 10.67
CA ASP A 223 -5.52 -11.68 12.11
C ASP A 223 -5.96 -10.30 12.65
N LEU A 224 -5.35 -9.25 12.15
CA LEU A 224 -5.74 -7.88 12.51
C LEU A 224 -7.13 -7.52 12.00
N GLN A 225 -7.49 -7.97 10.80
CA GLN A 225 -8.86 -7.80 10.27
C GLN A 225 -9.88 -8.55 11.10
N GLN A 226 -9.58 -9.80 11.50
CA GLN A 226 -10.44 -10.58 12.38
C GLN A 226 -10.61 -9.90 13.74
N LEU A 227 -9.54 -9.42 14.35
CA LEU A 227 -9.60 -8.69 15.63
C LEU A 227 -10.48 -7.44 15.50
N ARG A 228 -10.34 -6.67 14.41
CA ARG A 228 -11.17 -5.49 14.14
C ARG A 228 -12.65 -5.83 13.91
N ALA A 229 -12.93 -6.94 13.25
CA ALA A 229 -14.29 -7.38 12.98
C ALA A 229 -14.99 -7.88 14.26
N GLN A 230 -14.26 -8.60 15.13
CA GLN A 230 -14.80 -9.16 16.38
C GLN A 230 -14.90 -8.10 17.49
N GLU A 231 -13.94 -7.20 17.56
CA GLU A 231 -13.82 -6.21 18.63
C GLU A 231 -13.61 -4.78 18.05
N PRO A 232 -14.57 -4.25 17.30
CA PRO A 232 -14.41 -2.96 16.61
C PRO A 232 -14.17 -1.79 17.57
N GLY A 233 -14.73 -1.83 18.78
CA GLY A 233 -14.53 -0.80 19.81
C GLY A 233 -13.07 -0.71 20.31
N LEU A 234 -12.28 -1.77 20.17
CA LEU A 234 -10.88 -1.76 20.61
C LEU A 234 -10.04 -0.69 19.89
N PHE A 235 -10.45 -0.28 18.69
CA PHE A 235 -9.73 0.64 17.82
C PHE A 235 -10.42 2.01 17.71
N THR A 236 -11.30 2.33 18.65
CA THR A 236 -12.05 3.58 18.69
C THR A 236 -11.98 4.25 20.08
N VAL A 237 -12.37 5.51 20.16
CA VAL A 237 -12.40 6.26 21.44
C VAL A 237 -13.43 5.74 22.43
N GLU A 238 -14.43 4.98 21.98
CA GLU A 238 -15.43 4.36 22.84
C GLU A 238 -14.88 3.19 23.65
N GLY A 239 -13.84 2.53 23.13
CA GLY A 239 -13.25 1.33 23.73
C GLY A 239 -14.08 0.07 23.52
N GLN A 240 -13.53 -1.08 23.90
CA GLN A 240 -14.18 -2.38 23.80
C GLN A 240 -14.60 -2.87 25.19
N PRO A 241 -15.90 -3.04 25.44
CA PRO A 241 -16.35 -3.64 26.69
C PRO A 241 -15.77 -5.05 26.89
N GLY A 242 -15.32 -5.34 28.13
CA GLY A 242 -14.76 -6.64 28.48
C GLY A 242 -13.27 -6.79 28.22
N VAL A 243 -12.59 -5.80 27.60
CA VAL A 243 -11.14 -5.81 27.45
C VAL A 243 -10.50 -4.94 28.54
N ASP A 244 -9.71 -5.59 29.41
CA ASP A 244 -9.03 -4.92 30.51
C ASP A 244 -7.74 -4.23 30.07
N VAL A 245 -6.95 -4.92 29.23
CA VAL A 245 -5.62 -4.47 28.82
C VAL A 245 -5.43 -4.63 27.33
N LEU A 246 -4.96 -3.56 26.69
CA LEU A 246 -4.40 -3.59 25.33
C LEU A 246 -2.88 -3.55 25.42
N VAL A 247 -2.22 -4.68 25.13
CA VAL A 247 -0.76 -4.72 25.02
C VAL A 247 -0.36 -4.41 23.60
N ALA A 248 0.49 -3.41 23.42
CA ALA A 248 0.91 -2.93 22.11
C ALA A 248 2.39 -2.52 22.08
N THR A 249 2.87 -2.28 20.87
CA THR A 249 4.14 -1.60 20.63
C THR A 249 3.87 -0.19 20.07
N GLN A 250 4.75 0.36 19.25
CA GLN A 250 4.59 1.68 18.60
C GLN A 250 3.32 1.81 17.74
N THR A 251 2.61 0.71 17.49
CA THR A 251 1.36 0.68 16.72
C THR A 251 0.26 1.60 17.25
N VAL A 252 0.30 1.96 18.54
CA VAL A 252 -0.69 2.86 19.17
C VAL A 252 -0.31 4.35 19.04
N GLU A 253 0.92 4.65 18.64
CA GLU A 253 1.43 6.03 18.61
C GLU A 253 0.78 6.84 17.48
N VAL A 254 0.63 6.24 16.29
CA VAL A 254 0.17 6.93 15.08
C VAL A 254 -0.97 6.19 14.39
N GLY A 255 -1.87 6.95 13.76
CA GLY A 255 -2.89 6.40 12.85
C GLY A 255 -4.10 5.73 13.51
N ILE A 256 -4.30 5.93 14.82
CA ILE A 256 -5.45 5.38 15.54
C ILE A 256 -6.01 6.38 16.56
N ASP A 257 -7.32 6.35 16.74
CA ASP A 257 -8.02 7.24 17.65
C ASP A 257 -8.49 6.46 18.90
N LEU A 258 -7.58 6.32 19.88
CA LEU A 258 -7.82 5.63 21.15
C LEU A 258 -8.03 6.63 22.29
N ASP A 259 -8.85 6.23 23.27
CA ASP A 259 -9.03 6.92 24.55
C ASP A 259 -8.88 5.96 25.72
N LEU A 260 -7.64 5.64 26.05
CA LEU A 260 -7.29 4.70 27.14
C LEU A 260 -7.58 5.31 28.52
N ALA A 261 -7.99 4.45 29.46
CA ALA A 261 -8.26 4.87 30.83
C ALA A 261 -6.99 5.25 31.60
N ALA A 262 -5.95 4.47 31.42
CA ALA A 262 -4.61 4.66 31.94
C ALA A 262 -3.59 4.00 31.00
N MET A 263 -2.32 4.26 31.22
CA MET A 263 -1.25 3.64 30.44
C MET A 263 -0.08 3.27 31.34
N VAL A 264 0.46 2.08 31.09
CA VAL A 264 1.79 1.66 31.54
C VAL A 264 2.67 1.54 30.33
N THR A 265 3.77 2.27 30.29
CA THR A 265 4.66 2.27 29.11
C THR A 265 6.11 2.07 29.51
N GLU A 266 6.88 1.37 28.67
CA GLU A 266 8.34 1.43 28.75
C GLU A 266 8.83 2.84 28.43
N LEU A 267 9.96 3.24 29.04
CA LEU A 267 10.68 4.44 28.66
C LEU A 267 11.00 4.40 27.15
N ALA A 268 10.68 5.47 26.46
CA ALA A 268 10.84 5.66 25.02
C ALA A 268 11.41 7.06 24.76
N SER A 269 11.63 7.42 23.51
CA SER A 269 12.03 8.80 23.19
C SER A 269 10.94 9.81 23.58
N GLY A 270 11.32 11.07 23.73
CA GLY A 270 10.38 12.12 24.15
C GLY A 270 9.19 12.26 23.21
N SER A 271 9.40 12.19 21.89
CA SER A 271 8.34 12.25 20.89
C SER A 271 7.39 11.05 20.97
N ALA A 272 7.93 9.84 21.14
CA ALA A 272 7.12 8.63 21.31
C ALA A 272 6.28 8.69 22.61
N LEU A 273 6.86 9.12 23.73
CA LEU A 273 6.13 9.31 24.99
C LEU A 273 4.99 10.33 24.84
N ALA A 274 5.23 11.46 24.19
CA ALA A 274 4.19 12.47 23.96
C ALA A 274 3.01 11.90 23.14
N GLN A 275 3.28 11.10 22.11
CA GLN A 275 2.26 10.44 21.31
C GLN A 275 1.47 9.39 22.11
N ARG A 276 2.16 8.57 22.94
CA ARG A 276 1.55 7.60 23.85
C ARG A 276 0.63 8.30 24.85
N VAL A 277 1.12 9.33 25.50
CA VAL A 277 0.34 10.19 26.42
C VAL A 277 -0.90 10.78 25.77
N GLY A 278 -0.80 11.14 24.47
CA GLY A 278 -1.93 11.60 23.65
C GLY A 278 -3.09 10.60 23.55
N ARG A 279 -2.88 9.31 23.87
CA ARG A 279 -3.91 8.25 23.84
C ARG A 279 -4.62 8.04 25.19
N VAL A 280 -4.18 8.68 26.27
CA VAL A 280 -4.76 8.57 27.62
C VAL A 280 -5.69 9.74 27.85
N ASN A 281 -6.89 9.46 28.37
CA ASN A 281 -7.90 10.48 28.66
C ASN A 281 -8.03 11.53 27.52
N ARG A 282 -8.05 11.01 26.29
CA ARG A 282 -8.01 11.84 25.07
C ARG A 282 -9.24 12.72 24.92
N ARG A 283 -10.39 12.25 25.38
CA ARG A 283 -11.65 13.00 25.35
C ARG A 283 -11.84 13.91 26.56
N GLY A 284 -10.97 13.83 27.56
CA GLY A 284 -11.07 14.62 28.80
C GLY A 284 -12.29 14.27 29.64
N LEU A 285 -12.85 13.06 29.52
CA LEU A 285 -14.04 12.62 30.24
C LEU A 285 -13.75 12.19 31.68
N ARG A 286 -12.48 11.96 32.03
CA ARG A 286 -12.02 11.53 33.35
C ARG A 286 -11.41 12.70 34.09
N GLY A 287 -11.49 12.65 35.44
CA GLY A 287 -10.89 13.69 36.30
C GLY A 287 -9.38 13.84 36.06
N ALA A 288 -8.65 12.73 35.87
CA ALA A 288 -7.25 12.71 35.46
C ALA A 288 -6.96 11.43 34.65
N GLY A 289 -5.95 11.46 33.80
CA GLY A 289 -5.38 10.28 33.13
C GLY A 289 -4.07 9.87 33.81
N GLU A 290 -3.89 8.59 34.10
CA GLU A 290 -2.67 8.07 34.73
C GLU A 290 -1.72 7.50 33.64
N VAL A 291 -0.46 7.97 33.63
CA VAL A 291 0.59 7.48 32.74
C VAL A 291 1.79 7.04 33.57
N ILE A 292 2.02 5.73 33.62
CA ILE A 292 3.13 5.10 34.35
C ILE A 292 4.24 4.78 33.36
N VAL A 293 5.40 5.40 33.53
CA VAL A 293 6.57 5.15 32.69
C VAL A 293 7.57 4.30 33.48
N VAL A 294 7.85 3.09 32.98
CA VAL A 294 8.80 2.14 33.58
C VAL A 294 10.16 2.31 32.90
N GLY A 295 11.20 2.60 33.67
CA GLY A 295 12.54 2.84 33.15
C GLY A 295 13.65 2.48 34.14
N PRO A 296 14.92 2.70 33.77
CA PRO A 296 16.03 2.49 34.70
C PRO A 296 16.06 3.56 35.81
N PRO A 297 16.64 3.26 36.99
CA PRO A 297 16.92 4.27 38.00
C PRO A 297 17.71 5.47 37.44
N GLU A 298 17.54 6.65 38.03
CA GLU A 298 18.18 7.89 37.56
C GLU A 298 19.70 7.83 37.62
N ASP A 299 20.27 7.15 38.62
CA ASP A 299 21.68 6.93 38.80
C ASP A 299 22.27 5.85 37.87
N ASN A 300 21.41 5.14 37.13
CA ASN A 300 21.84 4.10 36.16
C ASN A 300 21.97 4.70 34.75
N PRO A 301 23.19 4.90 34.21
CA PRO A 301 23.38 5.52 32.90
C PRO A 301 22.91 4.61 31.78
N ILE A 302 22.20 5.18 30.79
CA ILE A 302 21.82 4.52 29.54
C ILE A 302 22.98 4.70 28.56
N THR A 303 23.82 3.66 28.41
CA THR A 303 25.07 3.75 27.63
C THR A 303 24.99 3.15 26.24
N ARG A 304 23.88 2.53 25.88
CA ARG A 304 23.68 1.85 24.59
C ARG A 304 22.31 2.15 24.01
N ASP A 305 22.26 2.19 22.70
CA ASP A 305 21.02 2.29 21.96
C ASP A 305 20.15 1.05 22.25
N LEU A 306 18.89 1.29 22.57
CA LEU A 306 17.88 0.26 22.75
C LEU A 306 16.85 0.41 21.62
N LEU A 307 17.14 -0.20 20.49
CA LEU A 307 16.29 -0.10 19.29
C LEU A 307 14.80 -0.18 19.63
N PRO A 308 14.00 0.76 19.11
CA PRO A 308 14.35 1.72 18.04
C PRO A 308 14.94 3.08 18.52
N TYR A 309 15.28 3.25 19.79
CA TYR A 309 15.67 4.54 20.35
C TYR A 309 17.16 4.62 20.64
N ALA A 310 17.74 5.80 20.42
CA ALA A 310 19.13 6.10 20.79
C ALA A 310 19.27 6.31 22.33
N ALA A 311 20.43 6.00 22.87
CA ALA A 311 20.71 6.14 24.31
C ALA A 311 20.53 7.58 24.82
N GLU A 312 20.92 8.56 23.98
CA GLU A 312 20.79 9.98 24.30
C GLU A 312 19.33 10.43 24.35
N ASP A 313 18.49 9.94 23.42
CA ASP A 313 17.06 10.26 23.37
C ASP A 313 16.33 9.66 24.58
N LEU A 314 16.70 8.44 24.98
CA LEU A 314 16.15 7.78 26.17
C LEU A 314 16.58 8.52 27.46
N THR A 315 17.83 9.00 27.53
CA THR A 315 18.32 9.75 28.68
C THR A 315 17.58 11.08 28.81
N ALA A 316 17.47 11.83 27.73
CA ALA A 316 16.71 13.09 27.72
C ALA A 316 15.23 12.89 28.06
N ALA A 317 14.62 11.82 27.56
CA ALA A 317 13.23 11.47 27.85
C ALA A 317 13.02 11.05 29.32
N ARG A 318 13.96 10.31 29.92
CA ARG A 318 13.94 9.97 31.35
C ARG A 318 13.97 11.22 32.21
N ASP A 319 14.93 12.09 32.00
CA ASP A 319 15.11 13.31 32.79
C ASP A 319 13.88 14.25 32.66
N TRP A 320 13.32 14.32 31.46
CA TRP A 320 12.08 15.05 31.21
C TRP A 320 10.88 14.45 31.94
N ILE A 321 10.65 13.13 31.88
CA ILE A 321 9.47 12.50 32.48
C ILE A 321 9.55 12.48 34.02
N VAL A 322 10.75 12.35 34.60
CA VAL A 322 10.96 12.50 36.05
C VAL A 322 10.55 13.90 36.50
N GLY A 323 11.01 14.95 35.80
CA GLY A 323 10.58 16.31 36.12
C GLY A 323 9.06 16.52 35.95
N ARG A 324 8.42 15.86 34.99
CA ARG A 324 6.95 15.94 34.82
C ARG A 324 6.19 15.20 35.92
N SER A 325 6.78 14.16 36.52
CA SER A 325 6.14 13.40 37.62
C SER A 325 6.05 14.17 38.93
N GLU A 326 6.75 15.30 39.05
CA GLU A 326 6.67 16.21 40.20
C GLU A 326 5.55 17.25 40.07
N GLU A 327 4.86 17.30 38.91
CA GLU A 327 3.81 18.28 38.60
C GLU A 327 2.45 17.61 38.43
N ASP A 328 1.42 18.10 39.15
CA ASP A 328 0.03 17.68 38.93
C ASP A 328 -0.41 17.99 37.48
N GLY A 329 -0.90 16.95 36.78
CA GLY A 329 -1.31 17.09 35.39
C GLY A 329 -0.16 17.40 34.43
N GLY A 330 1.10 17.09 34.78
CA GLY A 330 2.33 17.44 34.07
C GLY A 330 2.40 17.01 32.61
N LEU A 331 1.58 16.04 32.19
CA LEU A 331 1.46 15.54 30.81
C LEU A 331 0.18 15.97 30.10
N GLY A 332 -0.59 16.93 30.63
CA GLY A 332 -1.77 17.48 29.94
C GLY A 332 -1.37 18.10 28.59
N ALA A 333 -2.26 18.05 27.60
CA ALA A 333 -1.94 18.49 26.23
C ALA A 333 -1.50 19.97 26.16
N LEU A 334 -2.14 20.85 26.92
CA LEU A 334 -1.76 22.26 27.00
C LEU A 334 -0.39 22.43 27.66
N ARG A 335 -0.07 21.66 28.72
CA ARG A 335 1.24 21.69 29.38
C ARG A 335 2.34 21.21 28.45
N LEU A 336 2.07 20.17 27.63
CA LEU A 336 3.01 19.71 26.62
C LEU A 336 3.28 20.73 25.51
N SER A 337 2.32 21.62 25.23
CA SER A 337 2.54 22.72 24.28
C SER A 337 3.41 23.83 24.87
N GLU A 338 3.38 24.04 26.20
CA GLU A 338 4.19 25.02 26.91
C GLU A 338 5.60 24.51 27.20
N VAL A 339 5.72 23.24 27.57
CA VAL A 339 6.98 22.53 27.83
C VAL A 339 7.00 21.23 27.01
N PRO A 340 7.43 21.31 25.75
CA PRO A 340 7.41 20.18 24.86
C PRO A 340 8.35 19.05 25.31
N SER A 341 8.06 17.83 24.88
CA SER A 341 8.97 16.70 25.05
C SER A 341 10.28 16.92 24.30
N PRO A 342 11.38 16.32 24.76
CA PRO A 342 12.65 16.36 24.03
C PRO A 342 12.45 15.86 22.59
N SER A 343 13.00 16.59 21.64
CA SER A 343 13.00 16.19 20.23
C SER A 343 14.02 15.08 20.02
N ASP A 344 13.61 14.05 19.25
CA ASP A 344 14.53 12.99 18.85
C ASP A 344 15.62 13.53 17.93
N LYS A 345 16.84 13.04 18.09
CA LYS A 345 17.91 13.37 17.17
C LYS A 345 17.60 12.85 15.77
N PRO A 346 17.80 13.67 14.73
CA PRO A 346 17.64 13.18 13.37
C PRO A 346 18.62 12.04 13.10
N ARG A 347 18.13 10.92 12.59
CA ARG A 347 18.99 9.80 12.17
C ARG A 347 19.78 10.09 10.91
N ARG A 348 19.37 11.13 10.17
CA ARG A 348 20.06 11.66 9.00
C ARG A 348 20.45 13.10 9.22
N ILE A 349 21.69 13.44 8.79
CA ILE A 349 22.21 14.81 8.82
C ILE A 349 21.87 15.53 7.51
N LEU A 350 21.85 14.79 6.38
CA LEU A 350 21.59 15.32 5.05
C LEU A 350 20.29 14.74 4.49
N TRP A 351 19.44 15.63 4.00
CA TRP A 351 18.17 15.29 3.37
C TRP A 351 18.31 15.34 1.86
N GLN A 352 17.91 14.27 1.19
CA GLN A 352 17.92 14.22 -0.27
C GLN A 352 16.65 14.88 -0.83
N ARG A 353 16.80 15.55 -1.95
CA ARG A 353 15.66 16.11 -2.67
C ARG A 353 15.71 15.63 -4.12
N PRO A 354 14.55 15.34 -4.73
CA PRO A 354 14.48 14.98 -6.15
C PRO A 354 14.98 16.15 -7.01
N GLU A 355 15.75 15.81 -8.03
CA GLU A 355 16.17 16.78 -9.04
C GLU A 355 15.50 16.48 -10.40
N PRO A 356 15.47 17.41 -11.35
CA PRO A 356 14.78 17.20 -12.63
C PRO A 356 15.22 15.94 -13.37
N TRP A 357 16.48 15.56 -13.29
CA TRP A 357 17.00 14.35 -13.93
C TRP A 357 16.50 13.07 -13.25
N ASN A 358 16.32 13.06 -11.92
CA ASN A 358 15.71 11.94 -11.21
C ASN A 358 14.28 11.72 -11.69
N VAL A 359 13.50 12.80 -11.75
CA VAL A 359 12.10 12.75 -12.20
C VAL A 359 12.03 12.29 -13.65
N SER A 360 12.89 12.81 -14.53
CA SER A 360 12.96 12.39 -15.92
C SER A 360 13.26 10.89 -16.07
N LEU A 361 14.14 10.35 -15.21
CA LEU A 361 14.43 8.92 -15.20
C LEU A 361 13.22 8.10 -14.68
N TRP A 362 12.64 8.52 -13.57
CA TRP A 362 11.51 7.80 -12.97
C TRP A 362 10.24 7.85 -13.82
N ALA A 363 10.05 8.91 -14.59
CA ALA A 363 8.91 9.03 -15.51
C ALA A 363 8.97 8.06 -16.70
N LYS A 364 10.12 7.40 -16.94
CA LYS A 364 10.28 6.35 -17.95
C LYS A 364 9.70 5.01 -17.47
N THR A 365 8.41 4.96 -17.27
CA THR A 365 7.71 3.86 -16.61
C THR A 365 7.61 2.59 -17.44
N SER A 366 7.79 2.67 -18.77
CA SER A 366 7.77 1.51 -19.69
C SER A 366 9.12 0.83 -19.86
N MET A 367 10.20 1.43 -19.36
CA MET A 367 11.52 0.80 -19.43
C MET A 367 11.71 -0.21 -18.29
N ASP A 368 12.31 -1.34 -18.62
CA ASP A 368 12.95 -2.20 -17.65
C ASP A 368 14.26 -1.55 -17.23
N LEU A 369 14.21 -0.83 -16.12
CA LEU A 369 15.43 -0.29 -15.54
C LEU A 369 16.25 -1.48 -15.03
N PHE A 370 17.55 -1.50 -15.36
CA PHE A 370 18.47 -2.56 -14.97
C PHE A 370 18.54 -2.75 -13.44
N VAL A 371 18.37 -1.64 -12.72
CA VAL A 371 18.15 -1.62 -11.26
C VAL A 371 16.96 -0.72 -10.99
N GLU A 372 15.91 -1.24 -10.36
CA GLU A 372 14.85 -0.36 -9.87
C GLU A 372 15.45 0.59 -8.81
N PRO A 373 15.21 1.91 -8.92
CA PRO A 373 15.78 2.86 -7.97
C PRO A 373 15.22 2.58 -6.57
N GLU A 374 16.11 2.43 -5.62
CA GLU A 374 15.78 2.40 -4.19
C GLU A 374 15.27 3.79 -3.79
N LEU A 375 13.97 3.92 -3.54
CA LEU A 375 13.35 5.20 -3.20
C LEU A 375 13.52 5.58 -1.73
N GLU A 376 14.00 4.68 -0.89
CA GLU A 376 14.23 4.89 0.54
C GLU A 376 15.03 6.17 0.78
N LEU A 377 16.02 6.43 -0.07
CA LEU A 377 16.85 7.64 0.00
C LEU A 377 16.05 8.95 -0.02
N TRP A 378 14.90 8.97 -0.70
CA TRP A 378 14.00 10.13 -0.83
C TRP A 378 12.73 10.05 0.02
N LEU A 379 12.47 8.92 0.67
CA LEU A 379 11.22 8.68 1.38
C LEU A 379 11.39 8.42 2.88
N GLN A 380 12.54 7.90 3.32
CA GLN A 380 12.73 7.43 4.69
C GLN A 380 13.71 8.30 5.47
N ASP A 381 13.40 8.50 6.74
CA ASP A 381 14.27 9.20 7.68
C ASP A 381 15.41 8.31 8.20
N ASP A 382 15.25 6.99 8.14
CA ASP A 382 16.24 6.00 8.53
C ASP A 382 16.62 5.13 7.34
N LEU A 383 17.91 4.99 7.07
CA LEU A 383 18.47 4.18 5.99
C LEU A 383 19.19 2.93 6.54
N SER A 384 18.96 2.57 7.80
CA SER A 384 19.58 1.40 8.41
C SER A 384 19.17 0.12 7.65
N PRO A 385 20.14 -0.72 7.23
CA PRO A 385 19.81 -1.96 6.51
C PRO A 385 19.19 -3.06 7.38
N ASP A 386 18.93 -2.81 8.65
CA ASP A 386 18.68 -3.84 9.66
C ASP A 386 17.26 -4.43 9.68
N ASP A 387 16.32 -3.94 8.88
CA ASP A 387 14.94 -4.46 8.86
C ASP A 387 14.49 -4.88 7.46
N SER A 388 15.35 -5.60 6.76
CA SER A 388 14.95 -6.24 5.50
C SER A 388 13.75 -7.15 5.75
N GLY A 389 12.58 -6.74 5.24
CA GLY A 389 11.33 -7.46 5.37
C GLY A 389 11.43 -8.86 4.77
N ALA A 390 10.84 -9.82 5.46
CA ALA A 390 10.63 -11.18 5.01
C ALA A 390 9.26 -11.64 5.56
N GLY A 391 8.80 -12.84 5.21
CA GLY A 391 7.51 -13.31 5.66
C GLY A 391 7.44 -14.81 5.90
N VAL A 392 6.41 -15.22 6.64
CA VAL A 392 6.04 -16.62 6.82
C VAL A 392 4.57 -16.80 6.47
N VAL A 393 4.26 -17.84 5.72
CA VAL A 393 2.91 -18.25 5.37
C VAL A 393 2.67 -19.66 5.90
N LEU A 394 1.54 -19.86 6.56
CA LEU A 394 1.10 -21.17 7.05
C LEU A 394 0.02 -21.72 6.16
N ARG A 395 0.20 -22.94 5.66
CA ARG A 395 -0.80 -23.62 4.83
C ARG A 395 -1.01 -25.07 5.28
N GLU A 396 -2.18 -25.62 5.00
CA GLU A 396 -2.48 -27.03 5.17
C GLU A 396 -1.92 -27.82 3.99
N ILE A 397 -0.62 -28.09 4.04
CA ILE A 397 0.12 -28.75 2.94
C ILE A 397 0.52 -30.22 3.30
N GLY A 398 0.19 -30.68 4.49
CA GLY A 398 0.63 -31.97 5.00
C GLY A 398 -0.11 -33.21 4.45
N ASP A 399 -1.27 -33.02 3.82
CA ASP A 399 -2.12 -34.11 3.31
C ASP A 399 -2.03 -34.30 1.78
N LEU A 400 -1.17 -33.51 1.12
CA LEU A 400 -0.92 -33.65 -0.31
C LEU A 400 0.10 -34.75 -0.61
N PRO A 401 -0.08 -35.51 -1.69
CA PRO A 401 0.62 -36.78 -1.89
C PRO A 401 2.13 -36.66 -2.15
N ASP A 402 2.64 -35.51 -2.58
CA ASP A 402 4.06 -35.28 -2.77
C ASP A 402 4.43 -33.78 -2.84
N ARG A 403 5.76 -33.52 -2.76
CA ARG A 403 6.33 -32.18 -2.81
C ARG A 403 5.96 -31.40 -4.08
N ASN A 404 5.94 -32.04 -5.23
CA ASN A 404 5.69 -31.35 -6.50
C ASN A 404 4.20 -30.98 -6.66
N ALA A 405 3.29 -31.75 -6.05
CA ALA A 405 1.88 -31.35 -5.98
C ALA A 405 1.72 -30.06 -5.15
N VAL A 406 2.45 -29.94 -4.04
CA VAL A 406 2.48 -28.72 -3.23
C VAL A 406 3.10 -27.55 -3.98
N GLU A 407 4.21 -27.74 -4.69
CA GLU A 407 4.85 -26.73 -5.53
C GLU A 407 3.88 -26.19 -6.59
N THR A 408 3.19 -27.09 -7.27
CA THR A 408 2.17 -26.73 -8.26
C THR A 408 1.06 -25.91 -7.63
N LEU A 409 0.62 -26.29 -6.43
CA LEU A 409 -0.43 -25.56 -5.70
C LEU A 409 0.04 -24.18 -5.27
N ILE A 410 1.24 -24.06 -4.73
CA ILE A 410 1.79 -22.74 -4.32
C ILE A 410 2.01 -21.85 -5.55
N ALA A 411 2.46 -22.39 -6.67
CA ALA A 411 2.63 -21.63 -7.91
C ALA A 411 1.28 -21.17 -8.48
N ALA A 412 0.24 -22.00 -8.41
CA ALA A 412 -1.12 -21.65 -8.83
C ALA A 412 -1.81 -20.67 -7.87
N VAL A 413 -1.47 -20.75 -6.58
CA VAL A 413 -2.00 -19.92 -5.50
C VAL A 413 -0.83 -19.28 -4.76
N PRO A 414 -0.24 -18.21 -5.30
CA PRO A 414 0.88 -17.52 -4.67
C PRO A 414 0.53 -17.03 -3.25
N PRO A 415 1.53 -16.85 -2.38
CA PRO A 415 1.35 -16.18 -1.10
C PRO A 415 0.62 -14.84 -1.26
N GLN A 416 -0.44 -14.64 -0.47
CA GLN A 416 -1.24 -13.41 -0.48
C GLN A 416 -0.81 -12.51 0.67
N ASP A 417 -0.79 -11.19 0.47
CA ASP A 417 -0.40 -10.22 1.50
C ASP A 417 -1.18 -10.39 2.81
N THR A 418 -2.44 -10.81 2.72
CA THR A 418 -3.31 -11.03 3.89
C THR A 418 -2.90 -12.22 4.76
N GLU A 419 -2.25 -13.23 4.19
CA GLU A 419 -1.82 -14.45 4.90
C GLU A 419 -0.37 -14.39 5.40
N VAL A 420 0.43 -13.41 4.96
CA VAL A 420 1.83 -13.30 5.33
C VAL A 420 1.99 -12.76 6.75
N TYR A 421 2.62 -13.54 7.61
CA TYR A 421 3.14 -13.04 8.89
C TYR A 421 4.43 -12.26 8.65
N PRO A 422 4.50 -10.96 8.98
CA PRO A 422 5.70 -10.18 8.81
C PRO A 422 6.85 -10.68 9.69
N ALA A 423 8.00 -10.86 9.10
CA ALA A 423 9.25 -11.22 9.78
C ALA A 423 10.40 -10.38 9.25
N ASN A 424 11.56 -10.42 9.88
CA ASN A 424 12.79 -9.95 9.26
C ASN A 424 13.66 -11.14 8.84
N VAL A 425 14.60 -10.88 7.93
CA VAL A 425 15.51 -11.92 7.40
C VAL A 425 16.23 -12.68 8.52
N ARG A 426 16.66 -12.00 9.59
CA ARG A 426 17.33 -12.64 10.72
C ARG A 426 16.43 -13.64 11.43
N THR A 427 15.17 -13.27 11.72
CA THR A 427 14.20 -14.17 12.34
C THR A 427 13.92 -15.36 11.44
N LEU A 428 13.77 -15.11 10.11
CA LEU A 428 13.51 -16.17 9.16
C LEU A 428 14.68 -17.17 9.08
N ARG A 429 15.91 -16.69 9.07
CA ARG A 429 17.12 -17.53 9.14
C ARG A 429 17.17 -18.37 10.40
N GLN A 430 16.85 -17.79 11.54
CA GLN A 430 16.78 -18.53 12.81
C GLN A 430 15.71 -19.62 12.78
N ILE A 431 14.52 -19.32 12.24
CA ILE A 431 13.45 -20.31 12.08
C ILE A 431 13.94 -21.45 11.20
N VAL A 432 14.46 -21.19 10.02
CA VAL A 432 14.94 -22.22 9.09
C VAL A 432 16.02 -23.11 9.72
N SER A 433 16.93 -22.52 10.52
CA SER A 433 17.96 -23.30 11.24
C SER A 433 17.43 -24.18 12.38
N THR A 434 16.19 -23.94 12.84
CA THR A 434 15.61 -24.64 14.01
C THR A 434 14.40 -25.49 13.66
N LEU A 435 13.89 -25.43 12.41
CA LEU A 435 12.76 -26.24 11.97
C LEU A 435 13.09 -27.75 12.06
N PRO A 436 12.15 -28.56 12.57
CA PRO A 436 12.27 -30.01 12.52
C PRO A 436 12.43 -30.51 11.08
N GLU A 437 13.23 -31.56 10.86
CA GLU A 437 13.55 -32.10 9.53
C GLU A 437 12.29 -32.44 8.72
N ASN A 438 11.31 -33.08 9.32
CA ASN A 438 10.03 -33.41 8.67
C ASN A 438 9.20 -32.20 8.25
N ILE A 439 9.35 -31.06 8.90
CA ILE A 439 8.72 -29.80 8.51
C ILE A 439 9.54 -29.12 7.41
N MET A 440 10.87 -29.19 7.52
CA MET A 440 11.79 -28.60 6.56
C MET A 440 11.67 -29.27 5.17
N GLU A 441 11.46 -30.58 5.10
CA GLU A 441 11.21 -31.31 3.86
C GLU A 441 9.98 -30.82 3.10
N SER A 442 8.97 -30.31 3.81
CA SER A 442 7.74 -29.74 3.25
C SER A 442 7.72 -28.20 3.27
N ALA A 443 8.85 -27.56 3.49
CA ALA A 443 8.98 -26.11 3.43
C ALA A 443 9.34 -25.63 2.02
N PHE A 444 8.88 -24.44 1.67
CA PHE A 444 9.11 -23.81 0.38
C PHE A 444 9.52 -22.36 0.56
N LEU A 445 10.33 -21.85 -0.36
CA LEU A 445 10.75 -20.45 -0.37
C LEU A 445 10.16 -19.74 -1.60
N TRP A 446 9.38 -18.70 -1.37
CA TRP A 446 8.80 -17.85 -2.40
C TRP A 446 9.60 -16.57 -2.53
N ARG A 447 10.06 -16.24 -3.74
CA ARG A 447 10.91 -15.10 -4.03
C ARG A 447 10.51 -14.47 -5.37
N ARG A 448 10.25 -13.16 -5.42
CA ARG A 448 9.96 -12.42 -6.67
C ARG A 448 8.89 -13.11 -7.53
N ASP A 449 7.78 -13.46 -6.92
CA ASP A 449 6.61 -14.08 -7.54
C ASP A 449 6.84 -15.49 -8.13
N GLN A 450 7.85 -16.22 -7.63
CA GLN A 450 8.11 -17.62 -8.01
C GLN A 450 8.71 -18.43 -6.85
N LEU A 451 8.57 -19.73 -6.93
CA LEU A 451 9.26 -20.66 -6.03
C LEU A 451 10.77 -20.66 -6.33
N VAL A 452 11.56 -20.81 -5.28
CA VAL A 452 13.01 -21.00 -5.43
C VAL A 452 13.27 -22.47 -5.68
N ASP A 453 13.84 -22.78 -6.84
CA ASP A 453 14.21 -24.14 -7.23
C ASP A 453 15.25 -24.72 -6.26
N GLU A 454 15.18 -26.04 -6.02
CA GLU A 454 16.13 -26.80 -5.20
C GLU A 454 16.29 -26.27 -3.75
N TRP A 455 15.28 -25.59 -3.23
CA TRP A 455 15.21 -25.18 -1.83
C TRP A 455 14.17 -26.03 -1.06
N PRO A 456 14.47 -26.54 0.15
CA PRO A 456 15.71 -26.36 0.94
C PRO A 456 16.87 -27.18 0.39
N SER A 457 18.08 -26.72 0.67
CA SER A 457 19.29 -27.50 0.45
C SER A 457 19.44 -28.64 1.46
N SER A 458 20.35 -29.58 1.21
CA SER A 458 20.59 -30.74 2.09
C SER A 458 21.01 -30.34 3.51
N GLU A 459 21.57 -29.14 3.70
CA GLU A 459 21.97 -28.61 4.99
C GLU A 459 21.11 -27.41 5.38
N ALA A 460 20.59 -27.43 6.62
CA ALA A 460 19.73 -26.35 7.12
C ALA A 460 20.48 -24.99 7.20
N GLU A 461 21.78 -25.02 7.47
CA GLU A 461 22.62 -23.82 7.51
C GLU A 461 22.73 -23.14 6.15
N ASP A 462 22.88 -23.90 5.06
CA ASP A 462 22.93 -23.38 3.70
C ASP A 462 21.57 -22.82 3.28
N SER A 463 20.49 -23.52 3.65
CA SER A 463 19.12 -23.06 3.41
C SER A 463 18.87 -21.72 4.11
N ALA A 464 19.29 -21.59 5.38
CA ALA A 464 19.16 -20.35 6.13
C ALA A 464 20.01 -19.21 5.55
N ALA A 465 21.25 -19.51 5.13
CA ALA A 465 22.16 -18.54 4.53
C ALA A 465 21.62 -17.96 3.21
N SER A 466 20.87 -18.76 2.44
CA SER A 466 20.32 -18.37 1.14
C SER A 466 19.16 -17.37 1.21
N ILE A 467 18.59 -17.12 2.40
CA ILE A 467 17.43 -16.22 2.60
C ILE A 467 17.81 -14.78 2.35
N GLN A 468 17.00 -14.11 1.55
CA GLN A 468 17.16 -12.72 1.13
C GLN A 468 15.97 -11.83 1.57
N PRO A 469 16.14 -10.49 1.53
CA PRO A 469 15.02 -9.56 1.69
C PRO A 469 13.90 -9.83 0.68
N GLY A 470 12.66 -9.79 1.16
CA GLY A 470 11.47 -10.06 0.35
C GLY A 470 11.08 -11.54 0.25
N ASP A 471 11.86 -12.46 0.81
CA ASP A 471 11.53 -13.87 0.81
C ASP A 471 10.35 -14.19 1.74
N ILE A 472 9.51 -15.11 1.29
CA ILE A 472 8.39 -15.65 2.06
C ILE A 472 8.59 -17.16 2.23
N LEU A 473 8.71 -17.60 3.47
CA LEU A 473 8.76 -19.01 3.83
C LEU A 473 7.33 -19.57 3.91
N VAL A 474 7.00 -20.55 3.08
CA VAL A 474 5.72 -21.26 3.12
C VAL A 474 5.93 -22.60 3.84
N VAL A 475 5.24 -22.81 4.95
CA VAL A 475 5.35 -24.00 5.78
C VAL A 475 3.99 -24.54 6.22
N SER A 476 3.98 -25.80 6.65
CA SER A 476 2.78 -26.41 7.23
C SER A 476 2.30 -25.65 8.48
N VAL A 477 0.98 -25.60 8.72
CA VAL A 477 0.39 -25.12 9.97
C VAL A 477 0.90 -25.87 11.22
N LYS A 478 1.51 -27.04 11.03
CA LYS A 478 2.13 -27.83 12.10
C LYS A 478 3.52 -27.29 12.48
N ALA A 479 4.08 -26.35 11.72
CA ALA A 479 5.39 -25.76 12.00
C ALA A 479 5.38 -24.97 13.32
N PRO A 480 6.37 -25.16 14.19
CA PRO A 480 6.44 -24.48 15.49
C PRO A 480 7.05 -23.07 15.36
N VAL A 481 6.39 -22.21 14.62
CA VAL A 481 6.93 -20.89 14.23
C VAL A 481 6.14 -19.70 14.80
N LEU A 482 5.10 -19.96 15.59
CA LEU A 482 4.26 -18.89 16.14
C LEU A 482 4.36 -18.81 17.65
N ASN A 483 4.46 -17.60 18.16
CA ASN A 483 4.17 -17.25 19.53
C ASN A 483 2.98 -16.26 19.53
N GLN A 484 1.81 -16.76 19.94
CA GLN A 484 0.53 -16.08 19.76
C GLN A 484 0.30 -15.77 18.26
N SER A 485 0.10 -14.50 17.90
CA SER A 485 -0.12 -14.06 16.52
C SER A 485 1.17 -13.49 15.86
N VAL A 486 2.35 -13.88 16.31
CA VAL A 486 3.64 -13.34 15.86
C VAL A 486 4.62 -14.47 15.56
N VAL A 487 5.36 -14.33 14.48
CA VAL A 487 6.42 -15.28 14.09
C VAL A 487 7.60 -15.19 15.06
N SER A 488 8.06 -16.36 15.53
CA SER A 488 9.19 -16.52 16.45
C SER A 488 9.94 -17.82 16.16
N ALA A 489 11.25 -17.80 16.33
CA ALA A 489 12.08 -19.03 16.25
C ALA A 489 11.83 -19.98 17.44
N ASP A 490 11.37 -19.46 18.57
CA ASP A 490 10.99 -20.21 19.77
C ASP A 490 9.46 -20.45 19.82
N GLY A 491 8.81 -20.50 18.66
CA GLY A 491 7.36 -20.60 18.54
C GLY A 491 6.83 -22.00 18.84
N ALA A 492 5.51 -22.11 18.94
CA ALA A 492 4.75 -23.34 18.97
C ALA A 492 3.99 -23.55 17.66
N SER A 493 3.53 -24.76 17.42
CA SER A 493 2.56 -25.05 16.36
C SER A 493 1.15 -24.66 16.80
N GLY A 494 0.26 -24.42 15.84
CA GLY A 494 -1.15 -24.12 16.10
C GLY A 494 -1.65 -22.82 15.46
N GLY A 495 -0.93 -22.28 14.49
CA GLY A 495 -1.44 -21.21 13.66
C GLY A 495 -2.62 -21.64 12.78
N LEU A 496 -3.52 -20.70 12.49
CA LEU A 496 -4.61 -20.92 11.57
C LEU A 496 -4.20 -20.55 10.14
N CYS A 497 -4.56 -21.37 9.16
CA CYS A 497 -4.53 -20.94 7.77
C CYS A 497 -5.53 -19.81 7.55
N VAL A 498 -5.24 -18.94 6.60
CA VAL A 498 -6.28 -18.07 6.05
C VAL A 498 -7.23 -18.95 5.25
N PRO A 499 -8.54 -18.95 5.54
CA PRO A 499 -9.50 -19.77 4.81
C PRO A 499 -9.48 -19.48 3.31
N PRO A 500 -9.55 -20.50 2.43
CA PRO A 500 -9.50 -20.31 0.99
C PRO A 500 -10.51 -19.30 0.42
N PRO A 501 -11.75 -19.16 0.95
CA PRO A 501 -12.67 -18.13 0.49
C PRO A 501 -12.25 -16.70 0.79
N GLU A 502 -11.34 -16.50 1.76
CA GLU A 502 -10.79 -15.21 2.18
C GLU A 502 -9.44 -14.93 1.51
N LEU A 503 -8.83 -15.93 0.90
CA LEU A 503 -7.72 -15.72 -0.02
C LEU A 503 -8.28 -15.10 -1.29
N GLU A 504 -7.81 -13.89 -1.58
CA GLU A 504 -8.27 -13.15 -2.75
C GLU A 504 -8.09 -14.02 -4.01
N GLY A 505 -9.19 -14.33 -4.70
CA GLY A 505 -9.22 -15.11 -5.92
C GLY A 505 -9.29 -16.62 -5.83
N ILE A 506 -9.27 -17.19 -4.63
CA ILE A 506 -9.43 -18.62 -4.46
C ILE A 506 -10.87 -18.94 -4.08
N ALA A 507 -11.53 -19.78 -4.86
CA ALA A 507 -12.87 -20.28 -4.54
C ALA A 507 -12.80 -21.63 -3.82
N GLU A 508 -11.99 -22.55 -4.30
CA GLU A 508 -11.88 -23.90 -3.74
C GLU A 508 -10.61 -24.59 -4.23
N ILE A 509 -9.98 -25.40 -3.37
CA ILE A 509 -8.93 -26.34 -3.72
C ILE A 509 -9.48 -27.75 -3.54
N ILE A 510 -9.44 -28.56 -4.58
CA ILE A 510 -9.99 -29.89 -4.58
C ILE A 510 -8.83 -30.89 -4.74
N GLY A 511 -8.52 -31.61 -3.68
CA GLY A 511 -7.51 -32.67 -3.66
C GLY A 511 -8.12 -34.06 -3.36
N ASP A 512 -9.42 -34.15 -3.10
CA ASP A 512 -10.11 -35.41 -2.84
C ASP A 512 -10.14 -36.25 -4.13
N PRO A 513 -9.59 -37.48 -4.13
CA PRO A 513 -9.50 -38.31 -5.31
C PRO A 513 -10.87 -38.66 -5.94
N ASP A 514 -11.90 -38.83 -5.13
CA ASP A 514 -13.25 -39.18 -5.63
C ASP A 514 -13.87 -37.97 -6.35
N ARG A 515 -13.79 -36.76 -5.76
CA ARG A 515 -14.25 -35.53 -6.41
C ARG A 515 -13.41 -35.17 -7.65
N LEU A 516 -12.11 -35.47 -7.65
CA LEU A 516 -11.24 -35.26 -8.78
C LEU A 516 -11.61 -36.19 -9.95
N GLY A 517 -11.98 -37.44 -9.66
CA GLY A 517 -12.50 -38.38 -10.64
C GLY A 517 -13.74 -37.83 -11.33
N GLU A 518 -14.72 -37.39 -10.56
CA GLU A 518 -15.96 -36.78 -11.10
C GLU A 518 -15.66 -35.53 -11.96
N LEU A 519 -14.77 -34.66 -11.53
CA LEU A 519 -14.45 -33.43 -12.26
C LEU A 519 -13.62 -33.65 -13.52
N SER A 520 -12.83 -34.71 -13.55
CA SER A 520 -12.02 -35.06 -14.73
C SER A 520 -12.85 -35.59 -15.91
N GLU A 521 -14.06 -36.05 -15.64
CA GLU A 521 -15.01 -36.53 -16.65
C GLU A 521 -15.86 -35.39 -17.24
N LEU A 522 -15.89 -34.20 -16.62
CA LEU A 522 -16.64 -33.04 -17.09
C LEU A 522 -15.93 -32.33 -18.24
N ASP A 523 -16.72 -31.93 -19.23
CA ASP A 523 -16.20 -31.04 -20.26
C ASP A 523 -16.17 -29.58 -19.80
N SER A 524 -15.70 -28.69 -20.68
CA SER A 524 -15.50 -27.28 -20.35
C SER A 524 -16.80 -26.49 -20.17
N GLU A 525 -17.92 -26.95 -20.77
CA GLU A 525 -19.21 -26.31 -20.64
C GLU A 525 -19.83 -26.69 -19.30
N ASP A 526 -19.71 -27.96 -18.93
CA ASP A 526 -20.17 -28.51 -17.64
C ASP A 526 -19.38 -27.86 -16.45
N LEU A 527 -18.09 -27.66 -16.63
CA LEU A 527 -17.25 -26.99 -15.63
C LEU A 527 -17.63 -25.51 -15.44
N GLU A 528 -17.94 -24.79 -16.52
CA GLU A 528 -18.41 -23.39 -16.43
C GLU A 528 -19.82 -23.30 -15.83
N GLU A 529 -20.69 -24.30 -16.08
CA GLU A 529 -22.02 -24.37 -15.45
C GLU A 529 -21.91 -24.65 -13.95
N ARG A 530 -21.01 -25.55 -13.55
CA ARG A 530 -20.79 -25.90 -12.14
C ARG A 530 -20.07 -24.83 -11.33
N PHE A 531 -19.14 -24.08 -11.96
CA PHE A 531 -18.34 -23.04 -11.36
C PHE A 531 -18.40 -21.72 -12.17
N PRO A 532 -19.55 -21.08 -12.27
CA PRO A 532 -19.74 -19.93 -13.15
C PRO A 532 -18.83 -18.76 -12.76
N GLY A 533 -18.09 -18.24 -13.75
CA GLY A 533 -17.14 -17.13 -13.58
C GLY A 533 -15.88 -17.51 -12.82
N SER A 534 -15.54 -18.80 -12.76
CA SER A 534 -14.30 -19.31 -12.16
C SER A 534 -13.39 -19.89 -13.24
N ILE A 535 -12.08 -19.81 -12.98
CA ILE A 535 -11.08 -20.53 -13.77
C ILE A 535 -10.83 -21.86 -13.07
N VAL A 536 -11.06 -22.96 -13.78
CA VAL A 536 -10.76 -24.30 -13.28
C VAL A 536 -9.47 -24.76 -13.93
N GLU A 537 -8.42 -24.94 -13.11
CA GLU A 537 -7.12 -25.43 -13.55
C GLU A 537 -6.86 -26.82 -12.99
N CYS A 538 -6.61 -27.81 -13.86
CA CYS A 538 -6.15 -29.11 -13.47
C CYS A 538 -4.63 -29.16 -13.62
N SER A 539 -3.92 -29.48 -12.55
CA SER A 539 -2.48 -29.76 -12.58
C SER A 539 -2.25 -31.22 -12.20
N PHE A 540 -1.36 -31.86 -12.91
CA PHE A 540 -0.92 -33.20 -12.58
C PHE A 540 0.36 -33.13 -11.79
N GLY A 541 0.35 -33.64 -10.56
CA GLY A 541 1.57 -33.93 -9.83
C GLY A 541 2.42 -34.98 -10.55
N PRO A 542 3.71 -35.13 -10.28
CA PRO A 542 4.63 -36.03 -11.00
C PRO A 542 4.28 -37.48 -10.85
N LEU A 543 3.45 -37.87 -9.92
CA LEU A 543 2.89 -39.22 -9.79
C LEU A 543 1.53 -39.37 -10.48
N GLY A 544 1.09 -38.34 -11.23
CA GLY A 544 -0.16 -38.40 -11.97
C GLY A 544 -1.42 -38.18 -11.13
N ALA A 545 -1.27 -37.78 -9.85
CA ALA A 545 -2.43 -37.40 -9.04
C ALA A 545 -2.90 -36.01 -9.42
N PRO A 546 -4.13 -35.83 -9.93
CA PRO A 546 -4.62 -34.51 -10.29
C PRO A 546 -4.98 -33.71 -9.05
N VAL A 547 -4.58 -32.43 -9.05
CA VAL A 547 -5.08 -31.45 -8.09
C VAL A 547 -5.84 -30.37 -8.85
N TRP A 548 -7.07 -30.13 -8.51
CA TRP A 548 -7.89 -29.12 -9.16
C TRP A 548 -7.99 -27.87 -8.31
N LEU A 549 -7.78 -26.74 -8.96
CA LEU A 549 -7.90 -25.43 -8.39
C LEU A 549 -9.06 -24.70 -9.07
N VAL A 550 -10.05 -24.33 -8.28
CA VAL A 550 -11.12 -23.44 -8.72
C VAL A 550 -10.78 -22.03 -8.22
N ARG A 551 -10.35 -21.16 -9.12
CA ARG A 551 -10.11 -19.76 -8.82
C ARG A 551 -11.29 -18.90 -9.28
N ARG A 552 -11.75 -18.02 -8.43
CA ARG A 552 -12.63 -16.93 -8.89
C ARG A 552 -11.81 -16.04 -9.81
N GLU A 553 -12.41 -15.63 -10.92
CA GLU A 553 -11.84 -14.62 -11.77
C GLU A 553 -11.78 -13.31 -11.00
N ILE A 554 -10.63 -13.01 -10.41
CA ILE A 554 -10.39 -11.68 -9.86
C ILE A 554 -10.21 -10.75 -11.06
N PRO A 555 -10.89 -9.59 -11.10
CA PRO A 555 -10.48 -8.53 -11.98
C PRO A 555 -9.05 -8.12 -11.57
N LYS A 556 -8.04 -8.60 -12.29
CA LYS A 556 -6.68 -8.09 -12.09
C LYS A 556 -6.70 -6.58 -12.27
N PRO A 557 -5.98 -5.86 -11.40
CA PRO A 557 -5.90 -4.43 -11.55
C PRO A 557 -5.34 -4.08 -12.92
N ASP A 558 -6.03 -3.22 -13.64
CA ASP A 558 -5.68 -2.47 -14.89
C ASP A 558 -4.83 -3.16 -15.99
N ASP A 559 -3.97 -4.16 -15.70
CA ASP A 559 -3.13 -4.80 -16.73
C ASP A 559 -3.94 -5.72 -17.67
N GLU A 560 -4.99 -6.37 -17.16
CA GLU A 560 -5.92 -7.15 -17.97
C GLU A 560 -7.11 -6.32 -18.48
N ALA A 561 -7.31 -5.09 -17.97
CA ALA A 561 -8.34 -4.20 -18.50
C ALA A 561 -8.10 -3.91 -20.00
N ASP A 562 -6.87 -4.05 -20.50
CA ASP A 562 -6.58 -3.87 -21.91
C ASP A 562 -7.02 -5.06 -22.79
N GLU A 563 -6.87 -6.29 -22.31
CA GLU A 563 -7.50 -7.44 -22.96
C GLU A 563 -9.03 -7.38 -22.84
N ARG A 564 -9.55 -6.88 -21.70
CA ARG A 564 -10.96 -6.65 -21.44
C ARG A 564 -11.48 -5.34 -22.05
N SER A 565 -10.63 -4.38 -22.39
CA SER A 565 -11.04 -3.16 -23.09
C SER A 565 -11.61 -3.46 -24.48
N ALA A 566 -11.40 -4.66 -24.98
CA ALA A 566 -11.94 -5.11 -26.25
C ALA A 566 -13.44 -5.53 -26.19
N TRP A 567 -14.09 -5.58 -25.01
CA TRP A 567 -15.49 -5.95 -24.90
C TRP A 567 -16.25 -5.13 -23.85
N THR A 568 -17.58 -5.04 -24.02
CA THR A 568 -18.51 -4.41 -23.07
C THR A 568 -19.63 -5.35 -22.68
N ARG A 569 -20.27 -5.11 -21.52
CA ARG A 569 -21.46 -5.87 -21.10
C ARG A 569 -22.70 -5.57 -21.94
N SER A 570 -22.76 -4.39 -22.56
CA SER A 570 -23.95 -3.86 -23.27
C SER A 570 -24.02 -4.25 -24.73
N GLY A 571 -22.93 -4.74 -25.35
CA GLY A 571 -22.94 -5.14 -26.75
C GLY A 571 -21.76 -4.62 -27.57
N LYS A 572 -21.88 -4.66 -28.89
CA LYS A 572 -20.85 -4.17 -29.80
C LYS A 572 -20.91 -2.65 -29.87
N VAL A 573 -19.75 -1.99 -29.82
CA VAL A 573 -19.60 -0.55 -29.97
C VAL A 573 -18.75 -0.25 -31.20
N THR A 574 -19.22 0.68 -32.04
CA THR A 574 -18.46 1.10 -33.23
C THR A 574 -17.33 2.03 -32.87
N LEU A 575 -16.26 2.03 -33.68
CA LEU A 575 -15.06 2.83 -33.44
C LEU A 575 -15.38 4.34 -33.40
N ASP A 576 -16.13 4.85 -34.37
CA ASP A 576 -16.50 6.28 -34.45
C ASP A 576 -17.36 6.72 -33.25
N ALA A 577 -18.34 5.91 -32.86
CA ALA A 577 -19.22 6.24 -31.74
C ALA A 577 -18.43 6.30 -30.43
N HIS A 578 -17.54 5.34 -30.20
CA HIS A 578 -16.67 5.30 -29.03
C HIS A 578 -15.72 6.51 -29.00
N ALA A 579 -14.97 6.76 -30.09
CA ALA A 579 -14.03 7.85 -30.17
C ALA A 579 -14.71 9.22 -29.93
N THR A 580 -15.89 9.44 -30.52
CA THR A 580 -16.69 10.67 -30.31
C THR A 580 -17.10 10.81 -28.84
N ALA A 581 -17.63 9.74 -28.22
CA ALA A 581 -18.07 9.77 -26.84
C ALA A 581 -16.89 10.03 -25.86
N VAL A 582 -15.73 9.41 -26.12
CA VAL A 582 -14.49 9.66 -25.34
C VAL A 582 -14.01 11.09 -25.50
N ALA A 583 -14.04 11.66 -26.74
CA ALA A 583 -13.66 13.04 -27.01
C ALA A 583 -14.56 14.06 -26.29
N ASP A 584 -15.86 13.82 -26.27
CA ASP A 584 -16.81 14.68 -25.55
C ASP A 584 -16.60 14.58 -24.02
N ARG A 585 -16.39 13.38 -23.50
CA ARG A 585 -16.08 13.16 -22.09
C ARG A 585 -14.75 13.78 -21.69
N SER A 586 -13.70 13.63 -22.50
CA SER A 586 -12.38 14.22 -22.23
C SER A 586 -12.45 15.75 -22.22
N THR A 587 -13.23 16.36 -23.12
CA THR A 587 -13.49 17.80 -23.14
C THR A 587 -14.23 18.27 -21.87
N ALA A 588 -15.19 17.49 -21.39
CA ALA A 588 -15.88 17.81 -20.14
C ALA A 588 -14.94 17.73 -18.93
N LEU A 589 -14.06 16.72 -18.87
CA LEU A 589 -13.08 16.55 -17.79
C LEU A 589 -12.03 17.67 -17.80
N THR A 590 -11.45 17.99 -18.96
CA THR A 590 -10.46 19.07 -19.06
C THR A 590 -11.03 20.42 -18.65
N ARG A 591 -12.24 20.76 -19.09
CA ARG A 591 -12.93 22.00 -18.69
C ARG A 591 -13.26 22.06 -17.21
N SER A 592 -13.70 20.95 -16.61
CA SER A 592 -13.96 20.92 -15.17
C SER A 592 -12.68 21.05 -14.34
N ALA A 593 -11.54 20.64 -14.86
CA ALA A 593 -10.22 20.86 -14.26
C ALA A 593 -9.66 22.28 -14.54
N GLY A 594 -10.35 23.12 -15.31
CA GLY A 594 -9.89 24.46 -15.67
C GLY A 594 -8.92 24.52 -16.86
N ILE A 595 -8.65 23.39 -17.52
CA ILE A 595 -7.74 23.32 -18.66
C ILE A 595 -8.44 23.87 -19.92
N THR A 596 -7.77 24.76 -20.62
CA THR A 596 -8.25 25.40 -21.84
C THR A 596 -7.16 25.49 -22.91
N GLY A 597 -7.54 25.90 -24.10
CA GLY A 597 -6.59 26.20 -25.22
C GLY A 597 -5.93 24.94 -25.79
N ALA A 598 -4.62 25.01 -26.06
CA ALA A 598 -3.89 23.94 -26.75
C ALA A 598 -3.94 22.59 -26.04
N ALA A 599 -3.90 22.57 -24.68
CA ALA A 599 -3.97 21.33 -23.91
C ALA A 599 -5.35 20.68 -23.99
N GLU A 600 -6.46 21.44 -23.85
CA GLU A 600 -7.83 20.94 -24.06
C GLU A 600 -8.00 20.36 -25.47
N HIS A 601 -7.56 21.13 -26.47
CA HIS A 601 -7.65 20.70 -27.87
C HIS A 601 -6.83 19.42 -28.11
N GLY A 602 -5.62 19.35 -27.57
CA GLY A 602 -4.75 18.15 -27.68
C GLY A 602 -5.35 16.91 -27.07
N VAL A 603 -5.94 17.02 -25.87
CA VAL A 603 -6.60 15.87 -25.21
C VAL A 603 -7.83 15.43 -26.00
N ARG A 604 -8.65 16.38 -26.49
CA ARG A 604 -9.82 16.06 -27.31
C ARG A 604 -9.43 15.38 -28.62
N GLU A 605 -8.42 15.90 -29.31
CA GLU A 605 -7.94 15.31 -30.57
C GLU A 605 -7.34 13.91 -30.31
N ALA A 606 -6.53 13.75 -29.27
CA ALA A 606 -6.00 12.45 -28.88
C ALA A 606 -7.12 11.44 -28.58
N ALA A 607 -8.23 11.88 -27.98
CA ALA A 607 -9.38 11.02 -27.73
C ALA A 607 -10.06 10.53 -29.02
N LEU A 608 -10.05 11.31 -30.10
CA LEU A 608 -10.56 10.89 -31.41
C LEU A 608 -9.65 9.82 -32.05
N TRP A 609 -8.36 9.86 -31.77
CA TRP A 609 -7.36 9.04 -32.44
C TRP A 609 -6.87 7.84 -31.62
N HIS A 610 -7.15 7.76 -30.31
CA HIS A 610 -6.52 6.79 -29.42
C HIS A 610 -6.74 5.32 -29.82
N ASP A 611 -7.87 5.01 -30.44
CA ASP A 611 -8.32 3.69 -30.82
C ASP A 611 -8.23 3.39 -32.33
N VAL A 612 -7.78 4.35 -33.16
CA VAL A 612 -7.71 4.17 -34.62
C VAL A 612 -6.89 2.95 -35.02
N GLY A 613 -5.83 2.60 -34.29
CA GLY A 613 -5.06 1.37 -34.53
C GLY A 613 -5.87 0.07 -34.44
N LYS A 614 -7.08 0.11 -33.86
CA LYS A 614 -8.02 -1.03 -33.86
C LYS A 614 -8.66 -1.28 -35.26
N GLU A 615 -8.46 -0.39 -36.23
CA GLU A 615 -8.84 -0.63 -37.63
C GLU A 615 -8.09 -1.81 -38.26
N ASP A 616 -6.95 -2.23 -37.68
CA ASP A 616 -6.18 -3.39 -38.13
C ASP A 616 -7.10 -4.61 -38.28
N GLU A 617 -7.09 -5.21 -39.48
CA GLU A 617 -7.97 -6.34 -39.81
C GLU A 617 -7.81 -7.51 -38.84
N ARG A 618 -6.61 -7.73 -38.30
CA ARG A 618 -6.33 -8.78 -37.33
C ARG A 618 -7.06 -8.49 -36.01
N PHE A 619 -7.02 -7.22 -35.58
CA PHE A 619 -7.71 -6.78 -34.37
C PHE A 619 -9.25 -6.79 -34.56
N GLN A 620 -9.76 -6.41 -35.72
CA GLN A 620 -11.17 -6.51 -36.05
C GLN A 620 -11.66 -7.98 -36.00
N LYS A 621 -10.83 -8.96 -36.39
CA LYS A 621 -11.12 -10.40 -36.21
C LYS A 621 -11.23 -10.74 -34.71
N VAL A 622 -10.31 -10.24 -33.86
CA VAL A 622 -10.41 -10.40 -32.40
C VAL A 622 -11.73 -9.86 -31.88
N LEU A 623 -12.21 -8.71 -32.37
CA LEU A 623 -13.48 -8.13 -31.99
C LEU A 623 -14.71 -8.85 -32.59
N GLY A 624 -14.50 -9.81 -33.50
CA GLY A 624 -15.57 -10.56 -34.18
C GLY A 624 -16.34 -9.73 -35.20
N TYR A 625 -15.61 -8.88 -35.89
CA TYR A 625 -16.13 -8.13 -37.04
C TYR A 625 -16.59 -9.06 -38.17
N ARG A 626 -17.75 -8.80 -38.72
CA ARG A 626 -18.35 -9.57 -39.83
C ARG A 626 -18.87 -8.69 -40.95
N GLY A 627 -18.36 -7.47 -41.06
CA GLY A 627 -18.80 -6.46 -42.01
C GLY A 627 -19.64 -5.35 -41.36
N GLY A 628 -19.74 -4.19 -42.02
CA GLY A 628 -20.39 -2.99 -41.51
C GLY A 628 -19.41 -1.99 -40.91
N PRO A 629 -19.83 -1.12 -39.96
CA PRO A 629 -18.94 -0.22 -39.26
C PRO A 629 -17.89 -0.94 -38.43
N LEU A 630 -16.65 -0.43 -38.38
CA LEU A 630 -15.56 -0.98 -37.57
C LEU A 630 -15.89 -0.92 -36.07
N LEU A 631 -15.39 -1.88 -35.34
CA LEU A 631 -15.70 -2.04 -33.92
C LEU A 631 -14.57 -1.49 -33.05
N ALA A 632 -14.91 -0.71 -32.03
CA ALA A 632 -14.03 -0.42 -30.90
C ALA A 632 -14.05 -1.55 -29.89
N LYS A 633 -15.25 -2.19 -29.67
CA LYS A 633 -15.44 -3.21 -28.65
C LYS A 633 -16.37 -4.32 -29.12
N SER A 634 -16.04 -5.56 -28.76
CA SER A 634 -16.93 -6.70 -28.95
C SER A 634 -18.07 -6.69 -27.91
N GLY A 635 -19.14 -7.41 -28.14
CA GLY A 635 -20.07 -7.78 -27.09
C GLY A 635 -19.45 -8.83 -26.14
N ARG A 636 -20.19 -9.19 -25.08
CA ARG A 636 -19.76 -10.16 -24.08
C ARG A 636 -19.30 -11.47 -24.73
N ARG A 637 -18.14 -11.96 -24.33
CA ARG A 637 -17.57 -13.24 -24.74
C ARG A 637 -17.05 -13.98 -23.53
N SER A 638 -17.00 -15.31 -23.60
CA SER A 638 -16.30 -16.10 -22.61
C SER A 638 -14.78 -15.84 -22.68
N PRO A 639 -14.04 -15.89 -21.56
CA PRO A 639 -12.58 -15.72 -21.55
C PRO A 639 -11.87 -16.66 -22.53
N ARG A 640 -12.36 -17.88 -22.67
CA ARG A 640 -11.82 -18.88 -23.59
C ARG A 640 -12.02 -18.50 -25.06
N ALA A 641 -13.22 -17.97 -25.40
CA ALA A 641 -13.48 -17.49 -26.75
C ALA A 641 -12.63 -16.26 -27.08
N ALA A 642 -12.37 -15.37 -26.12
CA ALA A 642 -11.47 -14.24 -26.27
C ALA A 642 -10.04 -14.72 -26.50
N LYS A 643 -9.50 -15.62 -25.66
CA LYS A 643 -8.16 -16.20 -25.80
C LYS A 643 -7.96 -16.89 -27.13
N ARG A 644 -8.97 -17.65 -27.60
CA ARG A 644 -8.94 -18.30 -28.90
C ARG A 644 -8.93 -17.29 -30.06
N ALA A 645 -9.77 -16.25 -29.96
CA ALA A 645 -9.80 -15.20 -30.98
C ALA A 645 -8.47 -14.46 -31.13
N TRP A 646 -7.74 -14.24 -30.02
CA TRP A 646 -6.38 -13.71 -30.03
C TRP A 646 -5.41 -14.68 -30.69
N ALA A 647 -5.40 -15.95 -30.32
CA ALA A 647 -4.53 -16.97 -30.90
C ALA A 647 -4.73 -17.10 -32.42
N ASP A 648 -5.98 -17.05 -32.88
CA ASP A 648 -6.37 -17.20 -34.29
C ASP A 648 -6.18 -15.92 -35.12
N SER A 649 -5.91 -14.78 -34.48
CA SER A 649 -5.83 -13.45 -35.16
C SER A 649 -4.56 -13.25 -35.97
N GLY A 650 -3.46 -13.90 -35.58
CA GLY A 650 -2.13 -13.65 -36.11
C GLY A 650 -1.47 -12.38 -35.55
N ILE A 651 -2.01 -11.78 -34.49
CA ILE A 651 -1.40 -10.67 -33.77
C ILE A 651 -0.23 -11.20 -32.95
N PRO A 652 0.98 -10.65 -33.08
CA PRO A 652 2.12 -11.10 -32.31
C PRO A 652 1.97 -10.73 -30.82
N PRO A 653 2.59 -11.52 -29.90
CA PRO A 653 2.63 -11.18 -28.50
C PRO A 653 3.19 -9.78 -28.24
N GLY A 654 2.57 -9.02 -27.33
CA GLY A 654 3.01 -7.67 -26.99
C GLY A 654 2.57 -6.57 -27.99
N TRP A 655 1.83 -6.91 -29.02
CA TRP A 655 1.28 -5.92 -29.98
C TRP A 655 0.39 -4.89 -29.29
N ARG A 656 0.50 -3.64 -29.74
CA ARG A 656 -0.21 -2.51 -29.17
C ARG A 656 -0.84 -1.64 -30.25
N HIS A 657 -2.16 -1.50 -30.17
CA HIS A 657 -2.92 -0.63 -31.10
C HIS A 657 -2.57 0.85 -30.89
N GLU A 658 -2.11 1.28 -29.70
CA GLU A 658 -1.74 2.64 -29.41
C GLU A 658 -0.59 3.14 -30.29
N LEU A 659 0.41 2.28 -30.57
CA LEU A 659 1.50 2.64 -31.47
C LEU A 659 1.00 2.78 -32.90
N ALA A 660 0.11 1.89 -33.36
CA ALA A 660 -0.51 2.00 -34.67
C ALA A 660 -1.38 3.27 -34.79
N SER A 661 -2.13 3.60 -33.72
CA SER A 661 -2.90 4.85 -33.64
C SER A 661 -2.02 6.09 -33.70
N ALA A 662 -0.88 6.09 -32.99
CA ALA A 662 0.08 7.19 -33.01
C ALA A 662 0.71 7.37 -34.39
N ALA A 663 1.05 6.28 -35.09
CA ALA A 663 1.57 6.31 -36.44
C ALA A 663 0.53 6.84 -37.46
N ALA A 664 -0.71 6.41 -37.36
CA ALA A 664 -1.81 6.91 -38.20
C ALA A 664 -2.00 8.42 -38.02
N PHE A 665 -2.00 8.92 -36.80
CA PHE A 665 -2.08 10.36 -36.56
C PHE A 665 -0.84 11.10 -37.02
N TRP A 666 0.36 10.55 -36.85
CA TRP A 666 1.62 11.13 -37.29
C TRP A 666 1.60 11.37 -38.80
N GLU A 667 1.18 10.39 -39.59
CA GLU A 667 1.04 10.48 -41.04
C GLU A 667 0.01 11.56 -41.46
N ALA A 668 -1.20 11.49 -40.88
CA ALA A 668 -2.25 12.46 -41.14
C ALA A 668 -1.88 13.90 -40.76
N ALA A 669 -1.03 14.07 -39.73
CA ALA A 669 -0.57 15.38 -39.29
C ALA A 669 0.53 15.98 -40.16
N GLN A 670 1.23 15.20 -40.96
CA GLN A 670 2.22 15.69 -41.93
C GLN A 670 1.58 16.38 -43.14
N GLU A 671 0.37 15.99 -43.54
CA GLU A 671 -0.36 16.57 -44.65
C GLU A 671 -0.95 17.96 -44.33
N GLY A 672 -0.96 18.39 -43.08
CA GLY A 672 -1.52 19.65 -42.61
C GLY A 672 -0.48 20.56 -41.94
N SER A 673 -0.65 21.90 -42.10
CA SER A 673 0.15 22.90 -41.36
C SER A 673 -0.30 22.99 -39.90
N ARG A 674 -0.03 21.96 -39.10
CA ARG A 674 -0.35 21.95 -37.67
C ARG A 674 0.83 22.51 -36.84
N ASP A 675 0.48 23.19 -35.71
CA ASP A 675 1.47 23.58 -34.72
C ASP A 675 2.20 22.36 -34.18
N GLN A 676 3.53 22.39 -34.17
CA GLN A 676 4.37 21.27 -33.75
C GLN A 676 4.08 20.87 -32.31
N ASP A 677 3.92 21.83 -31.41
CA ASP A 677 3.64 21.54 -29.98
C ASP A 677 2.33 20.78 -29.82
N LEU A 678 1.30 21.12 -30.58
CA LEU A 678 0.02 20.42 -30.56
C LEU A 678 0.13 19.04 -31.18
N ARG A 679 0.83 18.88 -32.30
CA ARG A 679 1.07 17.59 -32.94
C ARG A 679 1.78 16.64 -32.01
N ASP A 680 2.88 17.09 -31.38
CA ASP A 680 3.67 16.29 -30.47
C ASP A 680 2.86 15.88 -29.25
N LEU A 681 2.02 16.76 -28.71
CA LEU A 681 1.12 16.45 -27.61
C LEU A 681 0.12 15.35 -27.97
N VAL A 682 -0.54 15.47 -29.13
CA VAL A 682 -1.54 14.47 -29.55
C VAL A 682 -0.89 13.12 -29.82
N VAL A 683 0.22 13.07 -30.58
CA VAL A 683 0.97 11.82 -30.83
C VAL A 683 1.33 11.13 -29.50
N ARG A 684 1.87 11.90 -28.54
CA ARG A 684 2.22 11.36 -27.24
C ARG A 684 1.00 10.80 -26.51
N LEU A 685 -0.07 11.59 -26.38
CA LEU A 685 -1.27 11.17 -25.63
C LEU A 685 -1.92 9.93 -26.25
N VAL A 686 -1.93 9.83 -27.57
CA VAL A 686 -2.43 8.65 -28.30
C VAL A 686 -1.57 7.43 -27.95
N GLY A 687 -0.25 7.52 -28.12
CA GLY A 687 0.65 6.38 -27.89
C GLY A 687 0.81 5.98 -26.42
N THR A 688 0.52 6.90 -25.48
CA THR A 688 0.59 6.61 -24.04
C THR A 688 -0.77 6.40 -23.39
N SER A 689 -1.86 6.35 -24.16
CA SER A 689 -3.25 6.29 -23.67
C SER A 689 -3.52 5.12 -22.72
N HIS A 690 -2.79 4.02 -22.85
CA HIS A 690 -2.85 2.86 -21.98
C HIS A 690 -1.67 2.74 -20.99
N GLY A 691 -0.91 3.85 -20.79
CA GLY A 691 0.16 3.95 -19.80
C GLY A 691 1.49 3.28 -20.19
N LEU A 692 1.63 2.86 -21.46
CA LEU A 692 2.88 2.37 -22.05
C LEU A 692 3.49 3.45 -22.97
N GLY A 693 4.60 3.13 -23.66
CA GLY A 693 5.25 4.06 -24.58
C GLY A 693 6.09 5.16 -23.92
N ARG A 694 6.45 5.01 -22.63
CA ARG A 694 7.27 5.97 -21.89
C ARG A 694 8.69 5.45 -21.58
N PRO A 695 9.69 5.67 -22.41
CA PRO A 695 9.67 6.26 -23.75
C PRO A 695 9.60 5.22 -24.87
N THR A 696 9.51 3.93 -24.56
CA THR A 696 9.60 2.85 -25.54
C THR A 696 8.39 1.94 -25.53
N PHE A 697 8.16 1.26 -26.63
CA PHE A 697 7.24 0.15 -26.76
C PHE A 697 8.01 -1.18 -26.78
N ASN A 698 7.41 -2.24 -26.24
CA ASN A 698 8.06 -3.55 -26.09
C ASN A 698 7.88 -4.46 -27.32
N HIS A 699 7.66 -3.91 -28.50
CA HIS A 699 7.50 -4.69 -29.71
C HIS A 699 8.11 -3.98 -30.93
N ASP A 700 8.50 -4.77 -31.93
CA ASP A 700 9.01 -4.31 -33.21
C ASP A 700 7.93 -3.52 -33.96
N ALA A 701 8.32 -2.42 -34.62
CA ALA A 701 7.42 -1.61 -35.46
C ALA A 701 6.71 -2.44 -36.55
N ARG A 702 7.36 -3.46 -37.09
CA ARG A 702 6.76 -4.40 -38.07
C ARG A 702 5.60 -5.19 -37.47
N ALA A 703 5.64 -5.47 -36.18
CA ALA A 703 4.57 -6.15 -35.48
C ALA A 703 3.32 -5.27 -35.33
N ALA A 704 3.47 -3.94 -35.42
CA ALA A 704 2.35 -2.99 -35.35
C ALA A 704 1.38 -3.09 -36.55
N GLY A 705 1.79 -3.73 -37.64
CA GLY A 705 0.93 -3.99 -38.80
C GLY A 705 1.44 -3.37 -40.10
N PRO A 706 0.91 -3.77 -41.24
CA PRO A 706 1.39 -3.30 -42.55
C PRO A 706 0.95 -1.87 -42.90
N GLY A 707 -0.03 -1.31 -42.17
CA GLY A 707 -0.43 0.09 -42.30
C GLY A 707 0.59 1.05 -41.69
N HIS A 708 0.75 2.24 -42.25
CA HIS A 708 1.55 3.34 -41.69
C HIS A 708 3.04 3.01 -41.47
N MET A 709 3.63 2.15 -42.32
CA MET A 709 5.00 1.66 -42.15
C MET A 709 6.07 2.75 -42.19
N GLU A 710 5.86 3.82 -42.99
CA GLU A 710 6.78 4.93 -43.04
C GLU A 710 6.75 5.74 -41.75
N ALA A 711 5.57 6.07 -41.26
CA ALA A 711 5.39 6.76 -39.97
C ALA A 711 5.93 5.93 -38.80
N LEU A 712 5.73 4.62 -38.82
CA LEU A 712 6.30 3.72 -37.81
C LEU A 712 7.83 3.72 -37.83
N ARG A 713 8.43 3.74 -39.01
CA ARG A 713 9.87 3.83 -39.20
C ARG A 713 10.41 5.16 -38.65
N GLU A 714 9.80 6.27 -39.00
CA GLU A 714 10.19 7.58 -38.49
C GLU A 714 10.09 7.61 -36.95
N LEU A 715 8.95 7.18 -36.42
CA LEU A 715 8.71 7.21 -34.97
C LEU A 715 9.65 6.29 -34.18
N VAL A 716 9.88 5.06 -34.64
CA VAL A 716 10.59 4.03 -33.87
C VAL A 716 12.05 3.89 -34.31
N ASP A 717 12.30 3.64 -35.61
CA ASP A 717 13.65 3.34 -36.11
C ASP A 717 14.53 4.59 -36.17
N GLU A 718 13.93 5.76 -36.48
CA GLU A 718 14.63 7.03 -36.57
C GLU A 718 14.62 7.83 -35.26
N GLY A 719 13.92 7.34 -34.23
CA GLY A 719 13.95 7.89 -32.88
C GLY A 719 13.06 9.11 -32.64
N GLU A 720 12.14 9.42 -33.58
CA GLU A 720 11.26 10.58 -33.44
C GLU A 720 10.29 10.42 -32.27
N TRP A 721 9.89 9.19 -31.89
CA TRP A 721 9.07 8.94 -30.70
C TRP A 721 9.74 9.44 -29.42
N GLU A 722 11.01 9.12 -29.21
CA GLU A 722 11.76 9.61 -28.05
C GLU A 722 11.92 11.13 -28.08
N ALA A 723 12.08 11.71 -29.27
CA ALA A 723 12.13 13.16 -29.45
C ALA A 723 10.80 13.84 -29.09
N VAL A 724 9.65 13.26 -29.47
CA VAL A 724 8.30 13.71 -29.07
C VAL A 724 8.15 13.65 -27.55
N ILE A 725 8.53 12.57 -26.91
CA ILE A 725 8.51 12.43 -25.44
C ILE A 725 9.36 13.55 -24.80
N ALA A 726 10.57 13.76 -25.30
CA ALA A 726 11.47 14.78 -24.75
C ALA A 726 10.96 16.21 -24.96
N ARG A 727 10.36 16.52 -26.11
CA ARG A 727 9.80 17.86 -26.39
C ARG A 727 8.56 18.13 -25.54
N THR A 728 7.67 17.16 -25.44
CA THR A 728 6.46 17.29 -24.62
C THR A 728 6.76 17.36 -23.13
N ASP A 729 7.76 16.63 -22.62
CA ASP A 729 8.22 16.76 -21.23
C ASP A 729 8.86 18.13 -20.97
N ARG A 730 9.58 18.71 -21.91
CA ARG A 730 10.09 20.11 -21.79
C ARG A 730 8.96 21.13 -21.81
N ARG A 731 7.93 20.89 -22.61
CA ARG A 731 6.81 21.82 -22.76
C ARG A 731 5.86 21.78 -21.58
N TRP A 732 5.42 20.59 -21.17
CA TRP A 732 4.35 20.37 -20.19
C TRP A 732 4.84 19.81 -18.85
N GLY A 733 6.08 19.36 -18.80
CA GLY A 733 6.65 18.62 -17.67
C GLY A 733 6.18 17.17 -17.59
N PRO A 734 6.95 16.30 -16.91
CA PRO A 734 6.58 14.88 -16.74
C PRO A 734 5.24 14.67 -16.03
N TRP A 735 4.95 15.46 -15.00
CA TRP A 735 3.66 15.40 -14.29
C TRP A 735 2.52 16.02 -15.08
N GLY A 736 2.76 17.12 -15.83
CA GLY A 736 1.73 17.73 -16.67
C GLY A 736 1.26 16.81 -17.76
N THR A 737 2.18 16.16 -18.48
CA THR A 737 1.83 15.13 -19.48
C THR A 737 1.11 13.94 -18.85
N ALA A 738 1.55 13.47 -17.69
CA ALA A 738 0.92 12.39 -16.96
C ALA A 738 -0.51 12.74 -16.49
N TYR A 739 -0.76 13.99 -16.12
CA TYR A 739 -2.08 14.48 -15.77
C TYR A 739 -3.02 14.49 -16.98
N LEU A 740 -2.55 14.97 -18.14
CA LEU A 740 -3.33 14.93 -19.38
C LEU A 740 -3.65 13.50 -19.83
N GLU A 741 -2.69 12.57 -19.71
CA GLU A 741 -2.90 11.14 -19.93
C GLU A 741 -3.94 10.56 -18.99
N ALA A 742 -3.92 10.98 -17.70
CA ALA A 742 -4.90 10.53 -16.71
C ALA A 742 -6.32 10.98 -17.07
N LEU A 743 -6.50 12.21 -17.57
CA LEU A 743 -7.80 12.72 -18.00
C LEU A 743 -8.33 11.97 -19.23
N LEU A 744 -7.48 11.72 -20.22
CA LEU A 744 -7.83 10.93 -21.42
C LEU A 744 -8.25 9.51 -21.00
N ARG A 745 -7.44 8.85 -20.20
CA ARG A 745 -7.73 7.47 -19.75
C ARG A 745 -8.99 7.39 -18.90
N ALA A 746 -9.25 8.37 -18.04
CA ALA A 746 -10.48 8.43 -17.26
C ALA A 746 -11.71 8.60 -18.14
N ALA A 747 -11.61 9.38 -19.22
CA ALA A 747 -12.68 9.50 -20.21
C ALA A 747 -12.98 8.17 -20.88
N ASP A 748 -11.95 7.47 -21.39
CA ASP A 748 -12.09 6.16 -22.01
C ASP A 748 -12.69 5.13 -21.05
N CYS A 749 -12.13 5.00 -19.83
CA CYS A 749 -12.63 4.05 -18.82
C CYS A 749 -14.10 4.32 -18.45
N SER A 750 -14.50 5.60 -18.30
CA SER A 750 -15.87 5.94 -17.95
C SER A 750 -16.87 5.61 -19.08
N ILE A 751 -16.53 5.95 -20.33
CA ILE A 751 -17.36 5.62 -21.51
C ILE A 751 -17.44 4.11 -21.72
N SER A 752 -16.32 3.41 -21.54
CA SER A 752 -16.29 1.94 -21.62
C SER A 752 -17.17 1.28 -20.55
N SER A 753 -17.20 1.83 -19.32
CA SER A 753 -18.05 1.33 -18.24
C SER A 753 -19.54 1.59 -18.48
N GLU A 754 -19.88 2.67 -19.18
CA GLU A 754 -21.24 2.99 -19.62
C GLU A 754 -21.71 2.12 -20.80
N GLY A 755 -20.80 1.37 -21.42
CA GLY A 755 -21.09 0.52 -22.57
C GLY A 755 -21.27 1.26 -23.90
N LYS A 756 -20.63 2.43 -24.01
CA LYS A 756 -20.65 3.29 -25.20
C LYS A 756 -19.32 3.32 -25.91
#